data_33e4a3827a390a7439b7703fe9cb0b41
#
_entry.id   33e4a3827a390a7439b7703fe9cb0b41
#
_cell.length_a   1.000
_cell.length_b   1.000
_cell.length_c   1.000
_cell.angle_alpha   90.00
_cell.angle_beta   90.00
_cell.angle_gamma   90.00
#
_symmetry.space_group_name_H-M   'P 1'
#
loop_
_entity.id
_entity.type
_entity.pdbx_description
1 polymer ?
#
loop_
_entity_poly.entity_id
_entity_poly.type
_entity_poly.pdbx_seq_one_letter_code
_entity_poly.pdbx_strand_id
1 'polypeptide(L)'
;MSAQPGTILPNAHDVPSFDLDRLRARGLKARIIAWLFRALLWPILRLCQILRPVIRFGDLAIVTRADDVRAILADTNRFRVPFGPEMNALAGGDTFVLGLDGPEHDRQRQLILHQLIRPAIDLPLISRLSQEYADALLDAGKGRIDAQRDLMMRVAAETCARYMGFSPKDANSFADWSLAGSNVLFADPQGNALAGELAAKAGANLRALVDRALEKADRSRASGQDSLAARLVALEQEPAGPTRGQSRAILIGLAVGFVPTNSLAGGKIIDFLARNPEARKEAIAAARAGDDARLRRTVLEAARLSPALAPGQWRWCPDEVNWTAASGTKVTIPAQTLVLVSTMAALRDPAAFPRPGRFRTDRPGEPELLFGHLSHQCLGKELALAQIVPTIAALLRRKGVERSLGYGGMQWLGPFPDRFIVTYEDPAVDRPTKGIDQNGVLFAVPVSTGEAPAQINLRIDRAMDSIDWRAALNATGLIHFMSVTAAEVAAAEGSQTLVMIEVNCDGPGEAGGRAALSAIGGPLRDIFALQPDDDVWDAMAPHRVKMHGKPWGATALNFFGLPGLSVREIARQAELAAYAREAVDTYQKLELGRSSRAAGLLQCVRRLIRQDPELVDSPDWGKLAAGGASFERMLLKPLDRHLPLSDWDPADQTRGWFHVLRSRLSVQIALSFAVLSIVAGVALNWALDPGHGQATPFALSLPWLALQSIAAALVFLAMLAGLFVAALRWKERNDPVDQSRPTMDHLRALAEREDLPGHVKNHITVVTPLKPGLVRRLSLALALWGIGKLVTYFYRPGFVLSMGTIQFARWVRLPGTGTMIFQSNYDGSWESYLEDFITRAHAGQTAAWSNAAGFPRSRFLIFDGAQDGDSFKHYVRGKQVPTAFWYSRFPDLTADQIRRNALIHDGLARATSDS
;
A
#
# COMPACT_ATOMS: atom_id res chain seq x y z
N MET A 1 19.94 11.38 -37.91
CA MET A 1 20.19 10.30 -36.92
C MET A 1 18.85 9.88 -36.38
N SER A 2 18.34 8.74 -36.79
CA SER A 2 17.11 8.15 -36.26
C SER A 2 17.40 7.76 -34.80
N ALA A 3 16.70 8.36 -33.83
CA ALA A 3 16.72 7.85 -32.48
C ALA A 3 16.28 6.37 -32.50
N GLN A 4 17.12 5.48 -32.01
CA GLN A 4 16.76 4.06 -31.87
C GLN A 4 15.48 3.94 -31.02
N PRO A 5 14.57 3.02 -31.39
CA PRO A 5 13.44 2.70 -30.53
C PRO A 5 13.95 2.33 -29.15
N GLY A 6 13.37 2.90 -28.09
CA GLY A 6 13.77 2.60 -26.70
C GLY A 6 14.78 3.57 -26.08
N THR A 7 15.25 4.60 -26.75
CA THR A 7 16.16 5.60 -26.15
C THR A 7 15.35 6.53 -25.24
N ILE A 8 15.54 6.41 -23.92
CA ILE A 8 14.96 7.29 -22.92
C ILE A 8 15.73 8.61 -22.89
N LEU A 9 15.02 9.74 -22.92
CA LEU A 9 15.62 11.07 -22.84
C LEU A 9 16.38 11.26 -21.51
N PRO A 10 17.59 11.85 -21.53
CA PRO A 10 18.37 12.06 -20.31
C PRO A 10 17.66 13.04 -19.35
N ASN A 11 17.89 12.88 -18.06
CA ASN A 11 17.49 13.86 -17.06
C ASN A 11 18.56 14.95 -16.99
N ALA A 12 18.23 16.15 -17.40
CA ALA A 12 19.12 17.30 -17.28
C ALA A 12 18.88 18.02 -15.95
N HIS A 13 19.92 18.21 -15.14
CA HIS A 13 19.86 18.91 -13.86
C HIS A 13 19.88 20.44 -13.98
N ASP A 14 20.03 21.00 -15.17
CA ASP A 14 20.32 22.42 -15.41
C ASP A 14 19.13 23.23 -15.99
N VAL A 15 17.90 22.99 -15.57
CA VAL A 15 16.77 23.86 -15.92
C VAL A 15 16.53 24.84 -14.78
N PRO A 16 16.46 26.19 -15.04
CA PRO A 16 16.18 27.17 -13.99
C PRO A 16 14.91 26.79 -13.21
N SER A 17 14.98 26.90 -11.91
CA SER A 17 14.03 26.41 -10.89
C SER A 17 12.54 26.59 -11.22
N PHE A 18 11.99 25.66 -12.00
CA PHE A 18 10.55 25.47 -12.13
C PHE A 18 10.13 24.48 -11.05
N ASP A 19 9.56 24.96 -9.97
CA ASP A 19 9.29 24.17 -8.77
C ASP A 19 7.78 23.98 -8.56
N LEU A 20 7.26 22.85 -9.04
CA LEU A 20 5.87 22.43 -8.79
C LEU A 20 5.61 22.07 -7.31
N ASP A 21 6.64 21.78 -6.52
CA ASP A 21 6.49 21.47 -5.10
C ASP A 21 5.93 22.66 -4.30
N ARG A 22 5.98 23.86 -4.86
CA ARG A 22 5.29 25.05 -4.31
C ARG A 22 3.77 24.90 -4.24
N LEU A 23 3.16 24.08 -5.11
CA LEU A 23 1.72 23.79 -5.10
C LEU A 23 1.34 22.73 -4.05
N ARG A 24 2.31 22.07 -3.43
CA ARG A 24 2.02 21.09 -2.36
C ARG A 24 1.44 21.78 -1.14
N ALA A 25 0.40 21.17 -0.58
CA ALA A 25 -0.19 21.62 0.68
C ALA A 25 0.88 21.61 1.78
N ARG A 26 1.46 22.78 2.11
CA ARG A 26 2.43 22.96 3.18
C ARG A 26 1.68 23.28 4.47
N GLY A 27 2.06 22.60 5.56
CA GLY A 27 1.42 22.76 6.87
C GLY A 27 0.29 21.77 7.15
N LEU A 28 0.08 21.51 8.43
CA LEU A 28 -0.85 20.50 8.93
C LEU A 28 -2.31 20.84 8.54
N LYS A 29 -2.72 22.08 8.69
CA LYS A 29 -4.08 22.57 8.36
C LYS A 29 -4.43 22.28 6.89
N ALA A 30 -3.55 22.65 5.97
CA ALA A 30 -3.77 22.45 4.53
C ALA A 30 -3.83 20.94 4.16
N ARG A 31 -3.01 20.11 4.80
CA ARG A 31 -3.03 18.65 4.61
C ARG A 31 -4.31 18.02 5.14
N ILE A 32 -4.80 18.48 6.29
CA ILE A 32 -6.07 17.99 6.86
C ILE A 32 -7.24 18.38 5.94
N ILE A 33 -7.31 19.63 5.48
CA ILE A 33 -8.36 20.09 4.56
C ILE A 33 -8.34 19.26 3.27
N ALA A 34 -7.17 19.07 2.66
CA ALA A 34 -7.03 18.26 1.45
C ALA A 34 -7.41 16.79 1.68
N TRP A 35 -7.11 16.24 2.85
CA TRP A 35 -7.51 14.88 3.22
C TRP A 35 -9.02 14.78 3.44
N LEU A 36 -9.62 15.70 4.18
CA LEU A 36 -11.08 15.78 4.40
C LEU A 36 -11.81 15.90 3.06
N PHE A 37 -11.36 16.80 2.19
CA PHE A 37 -11.95 16.94 0.86
C PHE A 37 -11.96 15.61 0.09
N ARG A 38 -10.82 14.91 0.02
CA ARG A 38 -10.75 13.62 -0.68
C ARG A 38 -11.57 12.52 -0.01
N ALA A 39 -11.61 12.49 1.32
CA ALA A 39 -12.35 11.46 2.06
C ALA A 39 -13.86 11.66 2.00
N LEU A 40 -14.30 12.90 2.02
CA LEU A 40 -15.73 13.26 2.08
C LEU A 40 -16.34 13.55 0.70
N LEU A 41 -15.54 13.79 -0.32
CA LEU A 41 -16.04 14.14 -1.66
C LEU A 41 -17.08 13.16 -2.18
N TRP A 42 -16.77 11.87 -2.19
CA TRP A 42 -17.72 10.86 -2.67
C TRP A 42 -18.97 10.73 -1.80
N PRO A 43 -18.88 10.60 -0.47
CA PRO A 43 -20.08 10.61 0.40
C PRO A 43 -20.96 11.83 0.19
N ILE A 44 -20.38 13.03 0.07
CA ILE A 44 -21.13 14.27 -0.16
C ILE A 44 -21.83 14.23 -1.52
N LEU A 45 -21.11 13.93 -2.60
CA LEU A 45 -21.71 13.84 -3.94
C LEU A 45 -22.82 12.78 -4.00
N ARG A 46 -22.65 11.66 -3.28
CA ARG A 46 -23.69 10.62 -3.19
C ARG A 46 -24.91 11.10 -2.43
N LEU A 47 -24.73 11.81 -1.33
CA LEU A 47 -25.82 12.41 -0.59
C LEU A 47 -26.57 13.46 -1.45
N CYS A 48 -25.84 14.32 -2.14
CA CYS A 48 -26.38 15.26 -3.11
C CYS A 48 -27.22 14.55 -4.18
N GLN A 49 -26.70 13.48 -4.78
CA GLN A 49 -27.38 12.69 -5.81
C GLN A 49 -28.71 12.09 -5.34
N ILE A 50 -28.79 11.71 -4.05
CA ILE A 50 -30.00 11.13 -3.46
C ILE A 50 -31.01 12.21 -3.08
N LEU A 51 -30.59 13.26 -2.37
CA LEU A 51 -31.47 14.26 -1.76
C LEU A 51 -31.85 15.39 -2.72
N ARG A 52 -30.87 15.95 -3.40
CA ARG A 52 -31.03 17.07 -4.35
C ARG A 52 -30.00 16.93 -5.49
N PRO A 53 -30.39 16.35 -6.63
CA PRO A 53 -29.45 16.10 -7.75
C PRO A 53 -28.81 17.35 -8.33
N VAL A 54 -29.46 18.48 -8.21
CA VAL A 54 -28.92 19.80 -8.56
C VAL A 54 -28.94 20.69 -7.31
N ILE A 55 -27.75 21.11 -6.88
CA ILE A 55 -27.56 21.93 -5.66
C ILE A 55 -26.84 23.21 -6.04
N ARG A 56 -27.25 24.32 -5.40
CA ARG A 56 -26.65 25.64 -5.57
C ARG A 56 -26.03 26.14 -4.27
N PHE A 57 -24.83 26.69 -4.38
CA PHE A 57 -24.12 27.37 -3.29
C PHE A 57 -23.56 28.70 -3.83
N GLY A 58 -24.27 29.82 -3.60
CA GLY A 58 -23.87 31.13 -4.18
C GLY A 58 -23.76 31.04 -5.70
N ASP A 59 -22.56 31.32 -6.21
CA ASP A 59 -22.21 31.31 -7.65
C ASP A 59 -21.71 29.95 -8.16
N LEU A 60 -21.94 28.89 -7.39
CA LEU A 60 -21.60 27.51 -7.75
C LEU A 60 -22.86 26.66 -7.79
N ALA A 61 -23.06 25.93 -8.88
CA ALA A 61 -24.05 24.86 -8.97
C ALA A 61 -23.34 23.50 -9.16
N ILE A 62 -23.91 22.44 -8.56
CA ILE A 62 -23.38 21.06 -8.66
C ILE A 62 -24.48 20.16 -9.21
N VAL A 63 -24.17 19.40 -10.25
CA VAL A 63 -25.09 18.47 -10.92
C VAL A 63 -24.52 17.06 -10.84
N THR A 64 -25.34 16.08 -10.38
CA THR A 64 -24.84 14.77 -9.97
C THR A 64 -25.48 13.56 -10.65
N ARG A 65 -26.70 13.65 -11.19
CA ARG A 65 -27.36 12.54 -11.92
C ARG A 65 -26.86 12.42 -13.35
N ALA A 66 -26.75 11.20 -13.85
CA ALA A 66 -26.22 10.92 -15.18
C ALA A 66 -26.98 11.62 -16.30
N ASP A 67 -28.31 11.65 -16.25
CA ASP A 67 -29.15 12.27 -17.29
C ASP A 67 -29.02 13.78 -17.28
N ASP A 68 -29.01 14.42 -16.10
CA ASP A 68 -28.78 15.87 -15.98
C ASP A 68 -27.37 16.25 -16.43
N VAL A 69 -26.36 15.43 -16.10
CA VAL A 69 -24.97 15.60 -16.53
C VAL A 69 -24.86 15.55 -18.06
N ARG A 70 -25.50 14.55 -18.69
CA ARG A 70 -25.54 14.46 -20.17
C ARG A 70 -26.23 15.67 -20.78
N ALA A 71 -27.40 16.05 -20.25
CA ALA A 71 -28.18 17.16 -20.79
C ALA A 71 -27.43 18.50 -20.71
N ILE A 72 -26.72 18.77 -19.59
CA ILE A 72 -25.90 19.99 -19.45
C ILE A 72 -24.67 19.95 -20.35
N LEU A 73 -24.00 18.81 -20.48
CA LEU A 73 -22.87 18.68 -21.38
C LEU A 73 -23.24 18.79 -22.85
N ALA A 74 -24.48 18.45 -23.21
CA ALA A 74 -25.01 18.57 -24.55
C ALA A 74 -25.41 20.01 -24.94
N ASP A 75 -25.74 20.84 -23.95
CA ASP A 75 -26.24 22.20 -24.13
C ASP A 75 -25.12 23.24 -24.02
N THR A 76 -24.32 23.33 -25.09
CA THR A 76 -23.16 24.24 -25.16
C THR A 76 -23.53 25.70 -25.33
N ASN A 77 -24.79 26.00 -25.67
CA ASN A 77 -25.26 27.39 -25.78
C ASN A 77 -25.48 28.03 -24.43
N ARG A 78 -26.11 27.32 -23.49
CA ARG A 78 -26.42 27.80 -22.15
C ARG A 78 -25.30 27.51 -21.15
N PHE A 79 -24.52 26.44 -21.37
CA PHE A 79 -23.45 25.98 -20.48
C PHE A 79 -22.12 25.91 -21.23
N ARG A 80 -21.40 27.01 -21.23
CA ARG A 80 -20.14 27.21 -21.98
C ARG A 80 -18.92 26.66 -21.26
N VAL A 81 -17.83 26.45 -21.99
CA VAL A 81 -16.54 26.10 -21.37
C VAL A 81 -15.90 27.34 -20.73
N PRO A 82 -15.36 27.25 -19.50
CA PRO A 82 -14.77 28.40 -18.80
C PRO A 82 -13.29 28.62 -19.14
N PHE A 83 -12.64 27.83 -20.00
CA PHE A 83 -11.18 27.73 -20.12
C PHE A 83 -10.56 28.61 -21.21
N GLY A 84 -11.36 29.42 -21.90
CA GLY A 84 -10.90 30.25 -23.03
C GLY A 84 -9.71 31.16 -22.72
N PRO A 85 -9.80 32.01 -21.69
CA PRO A 85 -8.74 32.95 -21.34
C PRO A 85 -7.43 32.25 -20.95
N GLU A 86 -7.49 31.17 -20.17
CA GLU A 86 -6.33 30.41 -19.71
C GLU A 86 -5.64 29.70 -20.88
N MET A 87 -6.42 29.11 -21.81
CA MET A 87 -5.89 28.48 -23.01
C MET A 87 -5.21 29.50 -23.92
N ASN A 88 -5.82 30.66 -24.12
CA ASN A 88 -5.27 31.74 -24.90
C ASN A 88 -3.93 32.24 -24.32
N ALA A 89 -3.88 32.46 -23.01
CA ALA A 89 -2.66 32.88 -22.31
C ALA A 89 -1.55 31.82 -22.39
N LEU A 90 -1.90 30.54 -22.26
CA LEU A 90 -0.96 29.42 -22.36
C LEU A 90 -0.36 29.28 -23.77
N ALA A 91 -1.18 29.43 -24.81
CA ALA A 91 -0.78 29.34 -26.22
C ALA A 91 -0.15 30.62 -26.78
N GLY A 92 -0.34 31.77 -26.15
CA GLY A 92 0.22 33.06 -26.57
C GLY A 92 -0.57 33.75 -27.67
N GLY A 93 -1.90 33.84 -27.52
CA GLY A 93 -2.77 34.64 -28.34
C GLY A 93 -3.85 33.87 -29.14
N ASP A 94 -3.69 32.57 -29.28
CA ASP A 94 -4.70 31.67 -29.91
C ASP A 94 -5.27 30.69 -28.90
N THR A 95 -6.46 30.14 -29.18
CA THR A 95 -7.16 29.26 -28.25
C THR A 95 -7.34 27.86 -28.87
N PHE A 96 -7.00 26.83 -28.12
CA PHE A 96 -7.26 25.44 -28.46
C PHE A 96 -8.73 25.08 -28.24
N VAL A 97 -9.24 24.10 -28.98
CA VAL A 97 -10.65 23.64 -28.98
C VAL A 97 -11.24 23.43 -27.56
N LEU A 98 -10.45 23.10 -26.55
CA LEU A 98 -10.90 22.95 -25.16
C LEU A 98 -11.46 24.25 -24.57
N GLY A 99 -11.00 25.42 -25.01
CA GLY A 99 -11.45 26.73 -24.54
C GLY A 99 -12.41 27.42 -25.53
N LEU A 100 -12.93 26.71 -26.54
CA LEU A 100 -13.82 27.24 -27.57
C LEU A 100 -15.22 26.63 -27.46
N ASP A 101 -16.23 27.39 -27.88
CA ASP A 101 -17.62 26.95 -28.10
C ASP A 101 -18.09 27.41 -29.52
N GLY A 102 -19.15 26.79 -30.03
CA GLY A 102 -19.80 27.17 -31.29
C GLY A 102 -18.99 26.84 -32.54
N PRO A 103 -19.19 27.61 -33.64
CA PRO A 103 -18.66 27.25 -34.96
C PRO A 103 -17.15 27.09 -35.01
N GLU A 104 -16.39 27.89 -34.28
CA GLU A 104 -14.92 27.80 -34.28
C GLU A 104 -14.45 26.54 -33.56
N HIS A 105 -15.12 26.14 -32.45
CA HIS A 105 -14.90 24.84 -31.81
C HIS A 105 -15.09 23.70 -32.84
N ASP A 106 -16.21 23.71 -33.54
CA ASP A 106 -16.54 22.63 -34.49
C ASP A 106 -15.56 22.58 -35.64
N ARG A 107 -15.18 23.74 -36.20
CA ARG A 107 -14.15 23.82 -37.25
C ARG A 107 -12.81 23.24 -36.81
N GLN A 108 -12.32 23.65 -35.62
CA GLN A 108 -11.02 23.19 -35.13
C GLN A 108 -11.09 21.71 -34.74
N ARG A 109 -12.22 21.26 -34.18
CA ARG A 109 -12.46 19.85 -33.88
C ARG A 109 -12.43 18.96 -35.11
N GLN A 110 -13.11 19.38 -36.19
CA GLN A 110 -13.12 18.65 -37.46
C GLN A 110 -11.72 18.58 -38.09
N LEU A 111 -10.96 19.68 -38.09
CA LEU A 111 -9.58 19.70 -38.54
C LEU A 111 -8.73 18.69 -37.80
N ILE A 112 -8.83 18.65 -36.46
CA ILE A 112 -8.02 17.73 -35.63
C ILE A 112 -8.42 16.28 -35.89
N LEU A 113 -9.71 15.96 -35.88
CA LEU A 113 -10.20 14.57 -35.98
C LEU A 113 -10.07 13.97 -37.39
N HIS A 114 -10.22 14.77 -38.43
CA HIS A 114 -10.31 14.25 -39.81
C HIS A 114 -9.07 14.50 -40.65
N GLN A 115 -8.27 15.52 -40.31
CA GLN A 115 -7.10 15.88 -41.13
C GLN A 115 -5.77 15.65 -40.33
N LEU A 116 -5.75 15.96 -39.04
CA LEU A 116 -4.51 15.88 -38.24
C LEU A 116 -4.27 14.48 -37.69
N ILE A 117 -5.25 13.87 -37.03
CA ILE A 117 -5.14 12.54 -36.44
C ILE A 117 -5.48 11.47 -37.49
N ARG A 118 -4.60 10.47 -37.62
CA ARG A 118 -4.75 9.33 -38.53
C ARG A 118 -4.80 8.03 -37.73
N PRO A 119 -5.97 7.59 -37.26
CA PRO A 119 -6.09 6.49 -36.27
C PRO A 119 -5.38 5.20 -36.69
N ALA A 120 -5.45 4.84 -37.99
CA ALA A 120 -4.81 3.62 -38.53
C ALA A 120 -3.27 3.61 -38.40
N ILE A 121 -2.63 4.79 -38.30
CA ILE A 121 -1.17 4.95 -38.19
C ILE A 121 -0.81 5.32 -36.77
N ASP A 122 -1.54 6.24 -36.17
CA ASP A 122 -1.20 6.87 -34.89
C ASP A 122 -1.42 5.94 -33.72
N LEU A 123 -2.52 5.17 -33.69
CA LEU A 123 -2.81 4.27 -32.53
C LEU A 123 -1.77 3.16 -32.39
N PRO A 124 -1.40 2.42 -33.48
CA PRO A 124 -0.31 1.45 -33.40
C PRO A 124 1.04 2.06 -33.01
N LEU A 125 1.36 3.25 -33.52
CA LEU A 125 2.59 3.96 -33.19
C LEU A 125 2.65 4.32 -31.69
N ILE A 126 1.59 4.94 -31.15
CA ILE A 126 1.49 5.33 -29.74
C ILE A 126 1.57 4.08 -28.83
N SER A 127 0.84 3.02 -29.19
CA SER A 127 0.83 1.77 -28.43
C SER A 127 2.23 1.15 -28.36
N ARG A 128 2.91 1.04 -29.49
CA ARG A 128 4.25 0.49 -29.58
C ARG A 128 5.26 1.34 -28.78
N LEU A 129 5.30 2.66 -28.98
CA LEU A 129 6.20 3.57 -28.26
C LEU A 129 5.96 3.49 -26.74
N SER A 130 4.70 3.47 -26.34
CA SER A 130 4.34 3.42 -24.92
C SER A 130 4.78 2.11 -24.26
N GLN A 131 4.67 0.99 -24.98
CA GLN A 131 5.17 -0.28 -24.51
C GLN A 131 6.70 -0.30 -24.42
N GLU A 132 7.40 0.14 -25.46
CA GLU A 132 8.86 0.20 -25.52
C GLU A 132 9.43 1.06 -24.40
N TYR A 133 8.89 2.27 -24.18
CA TYR A 133 9.31 3.15 -23.08
C TYR A 133 8.97 2.57 -21.71
N ALA A 134 7.79 1.95 -21.55
CA ALA A 134 7.42 1.33 -20.28
C ALA A 134 8.34 0.16 -19.94
N ASP A 135 8.62 -0.73 -20.88
CA ASP A 135 9.51 -1.87 -20.65
C ASP A 135 10.93 -1.38 -20.31
N ALA A 136 11.47 -0.39 -21.05
CA ALA A 136 12.79 0.18 -20.76
C ALA A 136 12.87 0.83 -19.36
N LEU A 137 11.82 1.57 -18.93
CA LEU A 137 11.78 2.18 -17.61
C LEU A 137 11.64 1.15 -16.49
N LEU A 138 10.84 0.08 -16.72
CA LEU A 138 10.70 -1.01 -15.78
C LEU A 138 12.02 -1.80 -15.65
N ASP A 139 12.74 -2.04 -16.75
CA ASP A 139 14.06 -2.69 -16.71
C ASP A 139 15.09 -1.82 -15.97
N ALA A 140 15.10 -0.51 -16.23
CA ALA A 140 15.95 0.45 -15.51
C ALA A 140 15.59 0.57 -14.03
N GLY A 141 14.31 0.41 -13.68
CA GLY A 141 13.80 0.46 -12.31
C GLY A 141 14.20 -0.71 -11.43
N LYS A 142 14.69 -1.79 -12.05
CA LYS A 142 15.23 -2.98 -11.36
C LYS A 142 14.32 -3.50 -10.24
N GLY A 143 13.02 -3.69 -10.53
CA GLY A 143 12.00 -4.21 -9.62
C GLY A 143 11.35 -3.17 -8.70
N ARG A 144 11.62 -1.88 -8.87
CA ARG A 144 10.95 -0.80 -8.13
C ARG A 144 10.83 0.44 -9.01
N ILE A 145 9.63 1.03 -9.06
CA ILE A 145 9.39 2.23 -9.82
C ILE A 145 8.34 3.12 -9.13
N ASP A 146 8.48 4.44 -9.25
CA ASP A 146 7.36 5.34 -8.97
C ASP A 146 6.38 5.25 -10.13
N ALA A 147 5.22 4.58 -9.87
CA ALA A 147 4.25 4.29 -10.93
C ALA A 147 3.61 5.56 -11.51
N GLN A 148 3.57 6.66 -10.75
CA GLN A 148 3.02 7.92 -11.23
C GLN A 148 4.05 8.74 -12.00
N ARG A 149 5.20 9.04 -11.37
CA ARG A 149 6.22 9.93 -11.93
C ARG A 149 7.12 9.26 -12.96
N ASP A 150 7.70 8.11 -12.58
CA ASP A 150 8.75 7.48 -13.38
C ASP A 150 8.17 6.51 -14.42
N LEU A 151 6.92 6.05 -14.27
CA LEU A 151 6.29 5.20 -15.28
C LEU A 151 5.24 6.00 -16.07
N MET A 152 4.06 6.27 -15.50
CA MET A 152 2.93 6.81 -16.27
C MET A 152 3.22 8.19 -16.86
N MET A 153 3.77 9.12 -16.04
CA MET A 153 4.07 10.48 -16.50
C MET A 153 5.18 10.49 -17.55
N ARG A 154 6.23 9.74 -17.32
CA ARG A 154 7.39 9.71 -18.19
C ARG A 154 7.08 9.02 -19.52
N VAL A 155 6.39 7.86 -19.50
CA VAL A 155 5.94 7.22 -20.76
C VAL A 155 5.03 8.15 -21.54
N ALA A 156 4.09 8.85 -20.90
CA ALA A 156 3.22 9.80 -21.58
C ALA A 156 4.01 10.96 -22.19
N ALA A 157 5.01 11.51 -21.48
CA ALA A 157 5.84 12.61 -21.98
C ALA A 157 6.72 12.17 -23.16
N GLU A 158 7.41 11.04 -23.07
CA GLU A 158 8.26 10.49 -24.13
C GLU A 158 7.45 10.17 -25.41
N THR A 159 6.30 9.49 -25.21
CA THR A 159 5.39 9.13 -26.32
C THR A 159 4.81 10.39 -26.99
N CYS A 160 4.36 11.36 -26.17
CA CYS A 160 3.84 12.63 -26.65
C CYS A 160 4.90 13.41 -27.44
N ALA A 161 6.11 13.56 -26.90
CA ALA A 161 7.19 14.26 -27.57
C ALA A 161 7.51 13.65 -28.94
N ARG A 162 7.61 12.32 -29.00
CA ARG A 162 7.88 11.60 -30.25
C ARG A 162 6.75 11.74 -31.28
N TYR A 163 5.51 11.57 -30.84
CA TYR A 163 4.31 11.65 -31.68
C TYR A 163 4.10 13.06 -32.24
N MET A 164 4.29 14.09 -31.40
CA MET A 164 4.10 15.48 -31.79
C MET A 164 5.29 16.08 -32.58
N GLY A 165 6.45 15.43 -32.52
CA GLY A 165 7.67 15.95 -33.19
C GLY A 165 8.47 16.91 -32.28
N PHE A 166 8.26 16.87 -30.97
CA PHE A 166 8.99 17.68 -29.99
C PHE A 166 10.38 17.09 -29.70
N SER A 167 11.30 17.95 -29.31
CA SER A 167 12.64 17.56 -28.85
C SER A 167 12.95 18.30 -27.56
N PRO A 168 12.28 17.94 -26.44
CA PRO A 168 12.59 18.54 -25.14
C PRO A 168 14.01 18.15 -24.71
N LYS A 169 14.69 19.03 -23.95
CA LYS A 169 16.00 18.72 -23.39
C LYS A 169 15.89 17.64 -22.30
N ASP A 170 14.78 17.61 -21.58
CA ASP A 170 14.48 16.72 -20.49
C ASP A 170 12.99 16.40 -20.46
N ALA A 171 12.65 15.10 -20.39
CA ALA A 171 11.28 14.62 -20.38
C ALA A 171 10.51 15.03 -19.11
N ASN A 172 11.19 15.09 -17.97
CA ASN A 172 10.56 15.46 -16.71
C ASN A 172 10.17 16.94 -16.70
N SER A 173 11.03 17.83 -17.21
CA SER A 173 10.71 19.26 -17.36
C SER A 173 9.51 19.48 -18.30
N PHE A 174 9.46 18.77 -19.43
CA PHE A 174 8.31 18.81 -20.33
C PHE A 174 7.02 18.33 -19.67
N ALA A 175 7.09 17.24 -18.92
CA ALA A 175 5.98 16.71 -18.13
C ALA A 175 5.49 17.72 -17.08
N ASP A 176 6.41 18.36 -16.36
CA ASP A 176 6.10 19.35 -15.32
C ASP A 176 5.47 20.62 -15.92
N TRP A 177 5.93 21.13 -17.06
CA TRP A 177 5.29 22.25 -17.77
C TRP A 177 3.87 21.89 -18.22
N SER A 178 3.70 20.68 -18.78
CA SER A 178 2.39 20.19 -19.18
C SER A 178 1.44 20.05 -17.99
N LEU A 179 1.93 19.57 -16.85
CA LEU A 179 1.16 19.44 -15.61
C LEU A 179 0.75 20.82 -15.02
N ALA A 180 1.63 21.82 -15.08
CA ALA A 180 1.29 23.17 -14.62
C ALA A 180 0.17 23.79 -15.46
N GLY A 181 0.25 23.66 -16.79
CA GLY A 181 -0.82 24.09 -17.71
C GLY A 181 -2.13 23.37 -17.43
N SER A 182 -2.09 22.05 -17.27
CA SER A 182 -3.27 21.24 -16.95
C SER A 182 -3.90 21.57 -15.60
N ASN A 183 -3.10 21.93 -14.62
CA ASN A 183 -3.58 22.28 -13.27
C ASN A 183 -4.50 23.53 -13.29
N VAL A 184 -4.13 24.56 -14.01
CA VAL A 184 -4.96 25.78 -14.14
C VAL A 184 -6.27 25.47 -14.88
N LEU A 185 -6.23 24.60 -15.88
CA LEU A 185 -7.43 24.26 -16.68
C LEU A 185 -8.42 23.35 -15.91
N PHE A 186 -7.93 22.37 -15.21
CA PHE A 186 -8.81 21.31 -14.67
C PHE A 186 -8.97 21.34 -13.15
N ALA A 187 -8.00 21.90 -12.42
CA ALA A 187 -7.97 21.81 -10.95
C ALA A 187 -8.23 23.14 -10.25
N ASP A 188 -8.07 24.27 -10.94
CA ASP A 188 -8.16 25.60 -10.33
C ASP A 188 -9.05 26.58 -11.12
N PRO A 189 -10.35 26.33 -11.21
CA PRO A 189 -11.27 27.20 -11.94
C PRO A 189 -11.50 28.56 -11.24
N GLN A 190 -10.99 28.76 -10.01
CA GLN A 190 -11.13 30.00 -9.25
C GLN A 190 -9.88 30.91 -9.29
N GLY A 191 -8.82 30.48 -9.96
CA GLY A 191 -7.66 31.32 -10.25
C GLY A 191 -6.71 31.53 -9.07
N ASN A 192 -6.04 30.48 -8.60
CA ASN A 192 -4.97 30.61 -7.62
C ASN A 192 -3.75 31.34 -8.23
N ALA A 193 -3.34 32.45 -7.63
CA ALA A 193 -2.25 33.29 -8.15
C ALA A 193 -0.94 32.51 -8.38
N LEU A 194 -0.57 31.59 -7.48
CA LEU A 194 0.62 30.76 -7.63
C LEU A 194 0.49 29.77 -8.79
N ALA A 195 -0.68 29.13 -8.96
CA ALA A 195 -0.93 28.21 -10.07
C ALA A 195 -0.86 28.99 -11.41
N GLY A 196 -1.43 30.20 -11.45
CA GLY A 196 -1.33 31.10 -12.61
C GLY A 196 0.10 31.51 -12.95
N GLU A 197 0.93 31.87 -11.94
CA GLU A 197 2.36 32.18 -12.14
C GLU A 197 3.12 30.99 -12.76
N LEU A 198 2.92 29.79 -12.21
CA LEU A 198 3.58 28.57 -12.71
C LEU A 198 3.10 28.21 -14.11
N ALA A 199 1.79 28.35 -14.39
CA ALA A 199 1.25 28.12 -15.73
C ALA A 199 1.79 29.11 -16.76
N ALA A 200 1.96 30.39 -16.41
CA ALA A 200 2.55 31.40 -17.29
C ALA A 200 4.01 31.04 -17.66
N LYS A 201 4.82 30.64 -16.70
CA LYS A 201 6.20 30.16 -16.92
C LYS A 201 6.22 28.89 -17.77
N ALA A 202 5.34 27.91 -17.48
CA ALA A 202 5.19 26.70 -18.24
C ALA A 202 4.77 27.00 -19.69
N GLY A 203 3.82 27.90 -19.89
CA GLY A 203 3.37 28.36 -21.20
C GLY A 203 4.49 28.95 -22.04
N ALA A 204 5.37 29.78 -21.44
CA ALA A 204 6.54 30.31 -22.15
C ALA A 204 7.48 29.19 -22.63
N ASN A 205 7.77 28.21 -21.79
CA ASN A 205 8.61 27.07 -22.13
C ASN A 205 7.97 26.14 -23.19
N LEU A 206 6.66 25.89 -23.07
CA LEU A 206 5.91 25.09 -24.04
C LEU A 206 5.85 25.78 -25.40
N ARG A 207 5.60 27.11 -25.46
CA ARG A 207 5.64 27.87 -26.72
C ARG A 207 7.00 27.75 -27.40
N ALA A 208 8.07 27.99 -26.64
CA ALA A 208 9.43 27.87 -27.18
C ALA A 208 9.76 26.45 -27.68
N LEU A 209 9.24 25.40 -27.01
CA LEU A 209 9.40 24.02 -27.44
C LEU A 209 8.65 23.74 -28.75
N VAL A 210 7.39 24.17 -28.82
CA VAL A 210 6.50 23.95 -29.96
C VAL A 210 6.95 24.75 -31.17
N ASP A 211 7.35 26.02 -31.00
CA ASP A 211 7.86 26.86 -32.09
C ASP A 211 9.10 26.22 -32.76
N ARG A 212 10.05 25.71 -31.93
CA ARG A 212 11.19 24.95 -32.47
C ARG A 212 10.79 23.71 -33.25
N ALA A 213 9.73 23.00 -32.81
CA ALA A 213 9.25 21.81 -33.48
C ALA A 213 8.60 22.15 -34.85
N LEU A 214 7.79 23.21 -34.91
CA LEU A 214 7.17 23.71 -36.13
C LEU A 214 8.22 24.23 -37.11
N GLU A 215 9.23 25.00 -36.66
CA GLU A 215 10.35 25.44 -37.49
C GLU A 215 11.19 24.27 -38.02
N LYS A 216 11.45 23.27 -37.21
CA LYS A 216 12.15 22.06 -37.64
C LYS A 216 11.35 21.30 -38.67
N ALA A 217 10.05 21.13 -38.49
CA ALA A 217 9.15 20.47 -39.42
C ALA A 217 9.12 21.22 -40.76
N ASP A 218 9.07 22.56 -40.73
CA ASP A 218 9.09 23.43 -41.89
C ASP A 218 10.36 23.26 -42.74
N ARG A 219 11.52 23.27 -42.07
CA ARG A 219 12.84 23.04 -42.70
C ARG A 219 13.01 21.61 -43.24
N SER A 220 12.35 20.63 -42.62
CA SER A 220 12.52 19.20 -42.93
C SER A 220 11.40 18.62 -43.77
N ARG A 221 10.61 19.45 -44.49
CA ARG A 221 9.49 18.98 -45.35
C ARG A 221 9.89 17.90 -46.37
N ALA A 222 11.10 17.98 -46.90
CA ALA A 222 11.61 17.02 -47.88
C ALA A 222 12.04 15.67 -47.27
N SER A 223 12.20 15.58 -45.92
CA SER A 223 12.73 14.38 -45.25
C SER A 223 11.71 13.29 -44.93
N GLY A 224 10.40 13.55 -45.20
CA GLY A 224 9.34 12.56 -45.01
C GLY A 224 9.08 12.13 -43.55
N GLN A 225 9.61 12.85 -42.55
CA GLN A 225 9.40 12.50 -41.13
C GLN A 225 7.96 12.85 -40.72
N ASP A 226 7.10 11.86 -40.49
CA ASP A 226 5.72 12.06 -40.04
C ASP A 226 5.67 12.39 -38.53
N SER A 227 4.99 13.51 -38.20
CA SER A 227 4.66 13.93 -36.84
C SER A 227 3.51 14.94 -36.87
N LEU A 228 2.83 15.20 -35.75
CA LEU A 228 1.75 16.19 -35.75
C LEU A 228 2.23 17.59 -36.16
N ALA A 229 3.43 17.99 -35.74
CA ALA A 229 4.02 19.26 -36.17
C ALA A 229 4.21 19.31 -37.71
N ALA A 230 4.70 18.23 -38.34
CA ALA A 230 4.88 18.16 -39.77
C ALA A 230 3.55 18.20 -40.51
N ARG A 231 2.54 17.51 -40.01
CA ARG A 231 1.17 17.52 -40.59
C ARG A 231 0.53 18.91 -40.49
N LEU A 232 0.67 19.61 -39.35
CA LEU A 232 0.17 20.98 -39.21
C LEU A 232 0.86 21.96 -40.18
N VAL A 233 2.19 21.89 -40.28
CA VAL A 233 2.94 22.69 -41.23
C VAL A 233 2.51 22.45 -42.68
N ALA A 234 2.11 21.23 -43.04
CA ALA A 234 1.54 20.94 -44.34
C ALA A 234 0.14 21.56 -44.50
N LEU A 235 -0.72 21.42 -43.48
CA LEU A 235 -2.07 22.00 -43.46
C LEU A 235 -2.09 23.54 -43.49
N GLU A 236 -1.08 24.22 -42.93
CA GLU A 236 -0.92 25.69 -42.98
C GLU A 236 -0.82 26.22 -44.41
N GLN A 237 -0.46 25.39 -45.38
CA GLN A 237 -0.38 25.77 -46.79
C GLN A 237 -1.72 25.66 -47.52
N GLU A 238 -2.71 25.04 -46.96
CA GLU A 238 -4.05 24.90 -47.53
C GLU A 238 -4.85 26.20 -47.34
N PRO A 239 -5.73 26.58 -48.29
CA PRO A 239 -6.48 27.86 -48.20
C PRO A 239 -7.33 28.01 -46.94
N ALA A 240 -7.81 26.93 -46.36
CA ALA A 240 -8.59 26.90 -45.16
C ALA A 240 -7.80 26.34 -43.96
N GLY A 241 -6.50 26.21 -44.05
CA GLY A 241 -5.61 25.66 -43.06
C GLY A 241 -5.47 26.53 -41.81
N PRO A 242 -4.90 25.98 -40.75
CA PRO A 242 -4.68 26.73 -39.49
C PRO A 242 -3.55 27.75 -39.68
N THR A 243 -3.64 28.89 -39.02
CA THR A 243 -2.53 29.81 -38.86
C THR A 243 -1.41 29.19 -38.02
N ARG A 244 -0.18 29.73 -38.10
CA ARG A 244 0.95 29.32 -37.24
C ARG A 244 0.61 29.43 -35.74
N GLY A 245 -0.14 30.47 -35.37
CA GLY A 245 -0.60 30.63 -33.99
C GLY A 245 -1.60 29.55 -33.57
N GLN A 246 -2.55 29.23 -34.45
CA GLN A 246 -3.50 28.12 -34.22
C GLN A 246 -2.79 26.76 -34.18
N SER A 247 -1.81 26.50 -35.04
CA SER A 247 -0.97 25.30 -34.99
C SER A 247 -0.24 25.15 -33.65
N ARG A 248 0.33 26.27 -33.17
CA ARG A 248 0.94 26.32 -31.83
C ARG A 248 -0.07 26.00 -30.73
N ALA A 249 -1.26 26.62 -30.75
CA ALA A 249 -2.31 26.39 -29.79
C ALA A 249 -2.80 24.93 -29.76
N ILE A 250 -2.96 24.32 -30.94
CA ILE A 250 -3.34 22.92 -31.10
C ILE A 250 -2.28 22.00 -30.46
N LEU A 251 -1.00 22.18 -30.76
CA LEU A 251 0.07 21.34 -30.21
C LEU A 251 0.22 21.51 -28.70
N ILE A 252 0.12 22.71 -28.16
CA ILE A 252 0.16 22.97 -26.71
C ILE A 252 -1.05 22.34 -26.03
N GLY A 253 -2.25 22.57 -26.57
CA GLY A 253 -3.48 22.02 -26.02
C GLY A 253 -3.49 20.49 -26.01
N LEU A 254 -3.04 19.85 -27.09
CA LEU A 254 -2.89 18.40 -27.15
C LEU A 254 -1.85 17.89 -26.15
N ALA A 255 -0.69 18.55 -25.99
CA ALA A 255 0.34 18.15 -25.05
C ALA A 255 -0.13 18.26 -23.59
N VAL A 256 -0.76 19.37 -23.22
CA VAL A 256 -1.34 19.63 -21.88
C VAL A 256 -2.52 18.71 -21.59
N GLY A 257 -3.27 18.32 -22.65
CA GLY A 257 -4.31 17.30 -22.54
C GLY A 257 -3.79 15.88 -22.44
N PHE A 258 -2.70 15.53 -23.15
CA PHE A 258 -2.20 14.17 -23.26
C PHE A 258 -1.35 13.76 -22.03
N VAL A 259 -0.29 14.51 -21.72
CA VAL A 259 0.73 14.06 -20.74
C VAL A 259 0.15 13.96 -19.34
N PRO A 260 -0.43 15.02 -18.72
CA PRO A 260 -0.88 14.95 -17.35
C PRO A 260 -2.13 14.09 -17.18
N THR A 261 -3.09 14.15 -18.09
CA THR A 261 -4.36 13.44 -17.93
C THR A 261 -4.20 11.93 -18.09
N ASN A 262 -3.35 11.47 -19.02
CA ASN A 262 -3.02 10.05 -19.18
C ASN A 262 -2.26 9.53 -17.98
N SER A 263 -1.30 10.30 -17.47
CA SER A 263 -0.57 9.99 -16.27
C SER A 263 -1.50 9.87 -15.05
N LEU A 264 -2.38 10.84 -14.87
CA LEU A 264 -3.37 10.87 -13.80
C LEU A 264 -4.33 9.68 -13.87
N ALA A 265 -4.83 9.37 -15.06
CA ALA A 265 -5.71 8.22 -15.30
C ALA A 265 -4.99 6.91 -15.00
N GLY A 266 -3.81 6.69 -15.60
CA GLY A 266 -3.02 5.48 -15.42
C GLY A 266 -2.61 5.24 -13.97
N GLY A 267 -2.14 6.28 -13.28
CA GLY A 267 -1.78 6.19 -11.86
C GLY A 267 -2.96 5.81 -10.97
N LYS A 268 -4.13 6.44 -11.18
CA LYS A 268 -5.35 6.09 -10.44
C LYS A 268 -5.85 4.67 -10.75
N ILE A 269 -5.72 4.21 -11.99
CA ILE A 269 -6.06 2.84 -12.38
C ILE A 269 -5.13 1.83 -11.70
N ILE A 270 -3.82 2.05 -11.73
CA ILE A 270 -2.84 1.17 -11.05
C ILE A 270 -3.11 1.11 -9.55
N ASP A 271 -3.38 2.26 -8.90
CA ASP A 271 -3.76 2.31 -7.47
C ASP A 271 -5.07 1.57 -7.20
N PHE A 272 -6.07 1.69 -8.08
CA PHE A 272 -7.34 0.97 -7.96
C PHE A 272 -7.13 -0.54 -8.07
N LEU A 273 -6.37 -1.00 -9.06
CA LEU A 273 -6.04 -2.42 -9.26
C LEU A 273 -5.27 -2.98 -8.05
N ALA A 274 -4.31 -2.21 -7.51
CA ALA A 274 -3.55 -2.62 -6.33
C ALA A 274 -4.42 -2.82 -5.08
N ARG A 275 -5.51 -2.05 -4.95
CA ARG A 275 -6.45 -2.13 -3.80
C ARG A 275 -7.59 -3.12 -4.00
N ASN A 276 -7.85 -3.54 -5.24
CA ASN A 276 -8.95 -4.43 -5.59
C ASN A 276 -8.41 -5.76 -6.13
N PRO A 277 -8.36 -6.83 -5.30
CA PRO A 277 -7.79 -8.10 -5.70
C PRO A 277 -8.47 -8.75 -6.92
N GLU A 278 -9.80 -8.63 -7.04
CA GLU A 278 -10.57 -9.18 -8.15
C GLU A 278 -10.19 -8.47 -9.48
N ALA A 279 -10.21 -7.14 -9.47
CA ALA A 279 -9.81 -6.35 -10.62
C ALA A 279 -8.33 -6.57 -11.01
N ARG A 280 -7.45 -6.69 -10.02
CA ARG A 280 -6.03 -6.98 -10.22
C ARG A 280 -5.81 -8.35 -10.88
N LYS A 281 -6.48 -9.40 -10.38
CA LYS A 281 -6.41 -10.74 -10.96
C LYS A 281 -6.85 -10.74 -12.42
N GLU A 282 -7.96 -10.07 -12.72
CA GLU A 282 -8.50 -9.92 -14.07
C GLU A 282 -7.52 -9.19 -15.01
N ALA A 283 -6.98 -8.05 -14.56
CA ALA A 283 -6.02 -7.26 -15.33
C ALA A 283 -4.71 -8.02 -15.61
N ILE A 284 -4.16 -8.72 -14.61
CA ILE A 284 -2.96 -9.56 -14.76
C ILE A 284 -3.21 -10.70 -15.76
N ALA A 285 -4.36 -11.37 -15.67
CA ALA A 285 -4.71 -12.46 -16.59
C ALA A 285 -4.79 -11.95 -18.03
N ALA A 286 -5.47 -10.83 -18.26
CA ALA A 286 -5.58 -10.21 -19.58
C ALA A 286 -4.21 -9.77 -20.14
N ALA A 287 -3.38 -9.09 -19.32
CA ALA A 287 -2.06 -8.61 -19.74
C ALA A 287 -1.09 -9.74 -20.08
N ARG A 288 -1.10 -10.83 -19.34
CA ARG A 288 -0.23 -12.00 -19.60
C ARG A 288 -0.70 -12.83 -20.79
N ALA A 289 -2.00 -12.85 -21.05
CA ALA A 289 -2.56 -13.51 -22.23
C ALA A 289 -2.37 -12.69 -23.53
N GLY A 290 -1.92 -11.42 -23.44
CA GLY A 290 -1.88 -10.51 -24.60
C GLY A 290 -3.27 -10.12 -25.10
N ASP A 291 -4.31 -10.24 -24.26
CA ASP A 291 -5.69 -9.87 -24.62
C ASP A 291 -5.93 -8.38 -24.29
N ASP A 292 -5.50 -7.54 -25.22
CA ASP A 292 -5.61 -6.08 -25.10
C ASP A 292 -7.07 -5.60 -25.01
N ALA A 293 -8.00 -6.28 -25.67
CA ALA A 293 -9.42 -5.93 -25.63
C ALA A 293 -10.02 -6.19 -24.23
N ARG A 294 -9.66 -7.29 -23.61
CA ARG A 294 -10.03 -7.63 -22.22
C ARG A 294 -9.38 -6.68 -21.22
N LEU A 295 -8.10 -6.37 -21.41
CA LEU A 295 -7.39 -5.41 -20.56
C LEU A 295 -7.98 -4.00 -20.70
N ARG A 296 -8.33 -3.57 -21.92
CA ARG A 296 -9.01 -2.29 -22.16
C ARG A 296 -10.34 -2.20 -21.38
N ARG A 297 -11.18 -3.23 -21.40
CA ARG A 297 -12.43 -3.27 -20.61
C ARG A 297 -12.16 -3.15 -19.10
N THR A 298 -11.14 -3.84 -18.63
CA THR A 298 -10.69 -3.79 -17.23
C THR A 298 -10.21 -2.39 -16.82
N VAL A 299 -9.41 -1.75 -17.67
CA VAL A 299 -8.89 -0.38 -17.51
C VAL A 299 -10.04 0.63 -17.49
N LEU A 300 -10.99 0.53 -18.42
CA LEU A 300 -12.15 1.43 -18.50
C LEU A 300 -13.07 1.30 -17.27
N GLU A 301 -13.32 0.09 -16.78
CA GLU A 301 -14.13 -0.11 -15.56
C GLU A 301 -13.39 0.37 -14.31
N ALA A 302 -12.08 0.18 -14.22
CA ALA A 302 -11.26 0.75 -13.16
C ALA A 302 -11.28 2.29 -13.19
N ALA A 303 -11.16 2.88 -14.37
CA ALA A 303 -11.26 4.34 -14.56
C ALA A 303 -12.65 4.88 -14.22
N ARG A 304 -13.74 4.15 -14.53
CA ARG A 304 -15.10 4.51 -14.11
C ARG A 304 -15.24 4.60 -12.61
N LEU A 305 -14.63 3.66 -11.89
CA LEU A 305 -14.63 3.61 -10.42
C LEU A 305 -13.60 4.57 -9.79
N SER A 306 -12.58 5.01 -10.54
CA SER A 306 -11.54 5.94 -10.10
C SER A 306 -11.20 6.96 -11.21
N PRO A 307 -12.15 7.85 -11.57
CA PRO A 307 -11.98 8.72 -12.71
C PRO A 307 -10.83 9.71 -12.53
N ALA A 308 -10.16 10.03 -13.65
CA ALA A 308 -9.03 10.95 -13.68
C ALA A 308 -9.44 12.35 -13.20
N LEU A 309 -10.44 12.92 -13.82
CA LEU A 309 -10.95 14.26 -13.50
C LEU A 309 -12.09 14.17 -12.49
N ALA A 310 -11.75 14.13 -11.22
CA ALA A 310 -12.70 14.19 -10.11
C ALA A 310 -12.64 15.59 -9.47
N PRO A 311 -13.78 16.19 -9.12
CA PRO A 311 -15.14 15.63 -9.08
C PRO A 311 -15.91 15.63 -10.41
N GLY A 312 -15.44 16.29 -11.45
CA GLY A 312 -16.14 16.37 -12.74
C GLY A 312 -15.58 17.45 -13.65
N GLN A 313 -16.41 17.92 -14.58
CA GLN A 313 -16.08 18.96 -15.53
C GLN A 313 -16.74 20.27 -15.14
N TRP A 314 -16.14 21.38 -15.55
CA TRP A 314 -16.65 22.71 -15.29
C TRP A 314 -17.39 23.25 -16.50
N ARG A 315 -18.51 23.96 -16.23
CA ARG A 315 -19.22 24.78 -17.22
C ARG A 315 -19.52 26.13 -16.61
N TRP A 316 -19.67 27.10 -17.45
CA TRP A 316 -20.04 28.44 -17.06
C TRP A 316 -21.40 28.83 -17.67
N CYS A 317 -22.30 29.34 -16.83
CA CYS A 317 -23.62 29.76 -17.20
C CYS A 317 -23.63 31.29 -17.33
N PRO A 318 -23.50 31.86 -18.57
CA PRO A 318 -23.43 33.31 -18.72
C PRO A 318 -24.73 34.04 -18.35
N ASP A 319 -25.87 33.40 -18.67
CA ASP A 319 -27.20 33.95 -18.47
C ASP A 319 -28.00 33.10 -17.47
N GLU A 320 -29.09 33.65 -16.93
CA GLU A 320 -29.97 32.89 -16.03
C GLU A 320 -30.65 31.73 -16.79
N VAL A 321 -30.58 30.52 -16.22
CA VAL A 321 -31.20 29.32 -16.80
C VAL A 321 -32.19 28.70 -15.84
N ASN A 322 -33.46 28.59 -16.26
CA ASN A 322 -34.47 27.79 -15.59
C ASN A 322 -34.32 26.32 -16.06
N TRP A 323 -33.70 25.51 -15.21
CA TRP A 323 -33.40 24.10 -15.46
C TRP A 323 -34.45 23.21 -14.84
N THR A 324 -34.96 22.26 -15.60
CA THR A 324 -35.80 21.17 -15.06
C THR A 324 -34.96 19.92 -15.04
N ALA A 325 -34.61 19.46 -13.83
CA ALA A 325 -33.82 18.26 -13.63
C ALA A 325 -34.58 17.00 -14.08
N ALA A 326 -33.89 15.92 -14.38
CA ALA A 326 -34.47 14.62 -14.75
C ALA A 326 -35.44 14.07 -13.68
N SER A 327 -35.31 14.52 -12.43
CA SER A 327 -36.25 14.25 -11.34
C SER A 327 -37.58 15.05 -11.43
N GLY A 328 -37.73 15.95 -12.38
CA GLY A 328 -38.85 16.89 -12.48
C GLY A 328 -38.71 18.15 -11.58
N THR A 329 -37.65 18.25 -10.79
CA THR A 329 -37.36 19.41 -9.93
C THR A 329 -36.91 20.61 -10.77
N LYS A 330 -37.59 21.75 -10.61
CA LYS A 330 -37.22 23.01 -11.25
C LYS A 330 -36.17 23.74 -10.39
N VAL A 331 -35.07 24.14 -11.00
CA VAL A 331 -33.96 24.88 -10.38
C VAL A 331 -33.58 26.04 -11.26
N THR A 332 -33.56 27.26 -10.70
CA THR A 332 -33.00 28.42 -11.37
C THR A 332 -31.50 28.51 -11.13
N ILE A 333 -30.72 28.47 -12.18
CA ILE A 333 -29.25 28.67 -12.17
C ILE A 333 -29.04 30.13 -12.60
N PRO A 334 -28.56 31.03 -11.72
CA PRO A 334 -28.38 32.42 -12.02
C PRO A 334 -27.35 32.67 -13.12
N ALA A 335 -27.37 33.83 -13.73
CA ALA A 335 -26.31 34.29 -14.59
C ALA A 335 -24.97 34.30 -13.86
N GLN A 336 -23.87 34.13 -14.58
CA GLN A 336 -22.49 34.13 -14.08
C GLN A 336 -22.18 32.99 -13.09
N THR A 337 -22.95 31.89 -13.13
CA THR A 337 -22.78 30.73 -12.23
C THR A 337 -21.79 29.73 -12.83
N LEU A 338 -20.81 29.32 -12.05
CA LEU A 338 -19.95 28.18 -12.36
C LEU A 338 -20.68 26.86 -12.02
N VAL A 339 -20.76 25.95 -13.00
CA VAL A 339 -21.48 24.69 -12.85
C VAL A 339 -20.50 23.52 -12.82
N LEU A 340 -20.42 22.84 -11.69
CA LEU A 340 -19.70 21.56 -11.58
C LEU A 340 -20.59 20.43 -12.08
N VAL A 341 -20.28 19.93 -13.27
CA VAL A 341 -20.94 18.76 -13.85
C VAL A 341 -20.23 17.52 -13.37
N SER A 342 -20.77 16.89 -12.29
CA SER A 342 -20.09 15.81 -11.59
C SER A 342 -20.13 14.50 -12.37
N THR A 343 -19.22 14.32 -13.31
CA THR A 343 -19.05 13.05 -14.03
C THR A 343 -18.68 11.91 -13.06
N MET A 344 -17.97 12.19 -11.98
CA MET A 344 -17.68 11.19 -10.93
C MET A 344 -18.96 10.63 -10.28
N ALA A 345 -19.94 11.48 -10.00
CA ALA A 345 -21.23 11.04 -9.45
C ALA A 345 -22.07 10.33 -10.52
N ALA A 346 -22.11 10.86 -11.75
CA ALA A 346 -22.85 10.29 -12.86
C ALA A 346 -22.36 8.88 -13.25
N LEU A 347 -21.05 8.65 -13.27
CA LEU A 347 -20.44 7.34 -13.50
C LEU A 347 -20.77 6.30 -12.43
N ARG A 348 -21.34 6.73 -11.31
CA ARG A 348 -21.80 5.87 -10.21
C ARG A 348 -23.29 5.99 -9.95
N ASP A 349 -24.05 6.55 -10.88
CA ASP A 349 -25.49 6.63 -10.80
C ASP A 349 -26.12 5.25 -11.03
N PRO A 350 -26.94 4.73 -10.07
CA PRO A 350 -27.62 3.44 -10.22
C PRO A 350 -28.58 3.37 -11.41
N ALA A 351 -29.13 4.50 -11.85
CA ALA A 351 -30.01 4.58 -13.02
C ALA A 351 -29.24 4.29 -14.32
N ALA A 352 -28.00 4.78 -14.41
CA ALA A 352 -27.14 4.56 -15.58
C ALA A 352 -26.26 3.30 -15.47
N PHE A 353 -25.86 2.93 -14.26
CA PHE A 353 -24.95 1.81 -14.00
C PHE A 353 -25.51 0.87 -12.91
N PRO A 354 -26.20 -0.23 -13.29
CA PRO A 354 -26.68 -1.21 -12.31
C PRO A 354 -25.54 -1.73 -11.41
N ARG A 355 -25.75 -1.69 -10.07
CA ARG A 355 -24.73 -2.00 -9.05
C ARG A 355 -23.44 -1.18 -9.25
N PRO A 356 -23.51 0.16 -9.20
CA PRO A 356 -22.46 1.06 -9.70
C PRO A 356 -21.14 0.97 -8.92
N GLY A 357 -21.17 0.49 -7.68
CA GLY A 357 -19.97 0.31 -6.84
C GLY A 357 -19.20 -0.99 -7.07
N ARG A 358 -19.79 -1.95 -7.82
CA ARG A 358 -19.10 -3.22 -8.12
C ARG A 358 -18.27 -3.12 -9.38
N PHE A 359 -17.06 -3.68 -9.33
CA PHE A 359 -16.20 -3.87 -10.49
C PHE A 359 -16.80 -4.95 -11.41
N ARG A 360 -17.01 -4.63 -12.69
CA ARG A 360 -17.60 -5.54 -13.68
C ARG A 360 -17.09 -5.20 -15.08
N THR A 361 -16.47 -6.14 -15.76
CA THR A 361 -15.95 -5.99 -17.14
C THR A 361 -16.97 -6.39 -18.23
N ASP A 362 -18.12 -6.91 -17.83
CA ASP A 362 -19.22 -7.36 -18.68
C ASP A 362 -20.35 -6.30 -18.86
N ARG A 363 -20.08 -5.04 -18.53
CA ARG A 363 -21.05 -3.96 -18.75
C ARG A 363 -21.28 -3.73 -20.25
N PRO A 364 -22.54 -3.49 -20.66
CA PRO A 364 -22.81 -3.14 -22.04
C PRO A 364 -22.22 -1.76 -22.35
N GLY A 365 -21.43 -1.69 -23.42
CA GLY A 365 -20.80 -0.45 -23.89
C GLY A 365 -19.67 0.08 -23.02
N GLU A 366 -19.04 1.15 -23.48
CA GLU A 366 -18.01 1.87 -22.71
C GLU A 366 -18.64 2.98 -21.84
N PRO A 367 -18.02 3.36 -20.71
CA PRO A 367 -18.54 4.43 -19.85
C PRO A 367 -18.32 5.80 -20.49
N GLU A 368 -19.26 6.22 -21.33
CA GLU A 368 -19.21 7.41 -22.18
C GLU A 368 -18.78 8.68 -21.40
N LEU A 369 -19.42 8.96 -20.26
CA LEU A 369 -19.16 10.15 -19.45
C LEU A 369 -17.74 10.21 -18.85
N LEU A 370 -16.96 9.14 -18.99
CA LEU A 370 -15.55 9.13 -18.58
C LEU A 370 -14.72 10.10 -19.46
N PHE A 371 -15.12 10.26 -20.71
CA PHE A 371 -14.44 11.11 -21.70
C PHE A 371 -15.26 12.32 -22.13
N GLY A 372 -16.25 12.71 -21.35
CA GLY A 372 -17.18 13.79 -21.73
C GLY A 372 -18.36 13.30 -22.57
N HIS A 373 -19.07 14.22 -23.24
CA HIS A 373 -20.28 13.90 -23.97
C HIS A 373 -20.43 14.79 -25.21
N LEU A 374 -20.89 14.21 -26.32
CA LEU A 374 -21.19 14.85 -27.60
C LEU A 374 -20.08 15.80 -28.12
N SER A 375 -20.39 17.07 -28.42
CA SER A 375 -19.47 18.04 -29.05
C SER A 375 -18.17 18.22 -28.27
N HIS A 376 -18.21 18.23 -26.97
CA HIS A 376 -17.05 18.32 -26.09
C HIS A 376 -16.51 16.95 -25.59
N GLN A 377 -16.85 15.84 -26.26
CA GLN A 377 -16.22 14.56 -25.98
C GLN A 377 -14.72 14.64 -26.27
N CYS A 378 -13.90 14.02 -25.41
CA CYS A 378 -12.45 14.02 -25.53
C CYS A 378 -11.97 13.60 -26.93
N LEU A 379 -11.22 14.49 -27.59
CA LEU A 379 -10.58 14.23 -28.89
C LEU A 379 -9.54 13.11 -28.81
N GLY A 380 -8.86 13.03 -27.68
CA GLY A 380 -7.76 12.11 -27.45
C GLY A 380 -8.14 10.77 -26.83
N LYS A 381 -9.43 10.41 -26.76
CA LYS A 381 -9.88 9.17 -26.10
C LYS A 381 -9.12 7.93 -26.57
N GLU A 382 -9.08 7.70 -27.87
CA GLU A 382 -8.41 6.52 -28.44
C GLU A 382 -6.88 6.61 -28.31
N LEU A 383 -6.29 7.82 -28.48
CA LEU A 383 -4.86 8.07 -28.27
C LEU A 383 -4.46 7.82 -26.80
N ALA A 384 -5.31 8.26 -25.86
CA ALA A 384 -5.08 8.04 -24.42
C ALA A 384 -5.10 6.53 -24.09
N LEU A 385 -6.07 5.79 -24.60
CA LEU A 385 -6.16 4.35 -24.36
C LEU A 385 -5.03 3.59 -25.05
N ALA A 386 -4.60 4.02 -26.25
CA ALA A 386 -3.43 3.48 -26.94
C ALA A 386 -2.12 3.70 -26.15
N GLN A 387 -2.05 4.70 -25.26
CA GLN A 387 -0.90 4.92 -24.38
C GLN A 387 -1.07 4.20 -23.03
N ILE A 388 -2.23 4.30 -22.38
CA ILE A 388 -2.44 3.81 -21.00
C ILE A 388 -2.44 2.27 -20.95
N VAL A 389 -3.16 1.61 -21.88
CA VAL A 389 -3.35 0.14 -21.84
C VAL A 389 -2.02 -0.60 -21.98
N PRO A 390 -1.15 -0.34 -22.99
CA PRO A 390 0.13 -1.04 -23.12
C PRO A 390 1.12 -0.68 -21.99
N THR A 391 1.08 0.55 -21.46
CA THR A 391 1.91 0.92 -20.29
C THR A 391 1.53 0.09 -19.05
N ILE A 392 0.24 -0.05 -18.79
CA ILE A 392 -0.27 -0.89 -17.68
C ILE A 392 0.02 -2.37 -17.96
N ALA A 393 -0.14 -2.83 -19.22
CA ALA A 393 0.18 -4.20 -19.63
C ALA A 393 1.66 -4.54 -19.36
N ALA A 394 2.59 -3.64 -19.71
CA ALA A 394 4.01 -3.82 -19.46
C ALA A 394 4.32 -4.02 -17.96
N LEU A 395 3.69 -3.24 -17.09
CA LEU A 395 3.81 -3.41 -15.63
C LEU A 395 3.21 -4.75 -15.18
N LEU A 396 1.98 -5.09 -15.60
CA LEU A 396 1.25 -6.27 -15.12
C LEU A 396 1.79 -7.60 -15.68
N ARG A 397 2.56 -7.59 -16.75
CA ARG A 397 3.31 -8.76 -17.24
C ARG A 397 4.46 -9.13 -16.31
N ARG A 398 5.02 -8.16 -15.54
CA ARG A 398 6.04 -8.45 -14.52
C ARG A 398 5.43 -9.33 -13.43
N LYS A 399 6.25 -10.24 -12.85
CA LYS A 399 5.82 -11.05 -11.72
C LYS A 399 5.85 -10.23 -10.44
N GLY A 400 5.11 -10.63 -9.42
CA GLY A 400 5.16 -10.05 -8.09
C GLY A 400 4.81 -8.54 -8.03
N VAL A 401 3.95 -8.04 -8.94
CA VAL A 401 3.55 -6.62 -8.94
C VAL A 401 2.74 -6.30 -7.70
N GLU A 402 3.32 -5.49 -6.82
CA GLU A 402 2.68 -5.06 -5.57
C GLU A 402 2.88 -3.57 -5.33
N ARG A 403 1.91 -2.97 -4.64
CA ARG A 403 2.03 -1.59 -4.16
C ARG A 403 2.72 -1.58 -2.81
N SER A 404 3.76 -0.77 -2.64
CA SER A 404 4.33 -0.50 -1.32
C SER A 404 3.27 0.16 -0.43
N LEU A 405 2.90 -0.52 0.67
CA LEU A 405 1.87 -0.07 1.61
C LEU A 405 2.43 0.83 2.73
N GLY A 406 3.75 1.00 2.81
CA GLY A 406 4.43 1.81 3.82
C GLY A 406 4.25 3.33 3.62
N TYR A 407 5.23 4.11 4.03
CA TYR A 407 5.30 5.58 3.86
C TYR A 407 5.16 6.06 2.40
N GLY A 408 5.21 5.12 1.44
CA GLY A 408 4.96 5.29 0.02
C GLY A 408 3.48 5.26 -0.39
N GLY A 409 2.53 5.55 0.50
CA GLY A 409 1.15 5.83 0.11
C GLY A 409 1.13 6.92 -0.95
N MET A 410 0.10 6.92 -1.81
CA MET A 410 -0.02 7.91 -2.87
C MET A 410 0.15 9.33 -2.31
N GLN A 411 1.18 10.03 -2.76
CA GLN A 411 1.40 11.45 -2.49
C GLN A 411 0.59 12.27 -3.48
N TRP A 412 0.19 13.46 -3.07
CA TRP A 412 -0.71 14.30 -3.85
C TRP A 412 -0.12 15.70 -4.07
N LEU A 413 -0.25 16.19 -5.29
CA LEU A 413 0.00 17.59 -5.67
C LEU A 413 -1.35 18.23 -5.96
N GLY A 414 -1.90 18.94 -4.99
CA GLY A 414 -3.30 19.40 -5.09
C GLY A 414 -4.26 18.22 -5.26
N PRO A 415 -5.11 18.21 -6.29
CA PRO A 415 -6.03 17.10 -6.59
C PRO A 415 -5.38 15.94 -7.35
N PHE A 416 -4.15 16.11 -7.84
CA PHE A 416 -3.46 15.12 -8.67
C PHE A 416 -2.63 14.14 -7.83
N PRO A 417 -2.67 12.82 -8.12
CA PRO A 417 -1.67 11.91 -7.61
C PRO A 417 -0.29 12.29 -8.14
N ASP A 418 0.70 12.33 -7.26
CA ASP A 418 2.05 12.77 -7.60
C ASP A 418 3.05 11.62 -7.57
N ARG A 419 3.04 10.81 -6.51
CA ARG A 419 3.98 9.68 -6.34
C ARG A 419 3.34 8.51 -5.64
N PHE A 420 3.66 7.30 -6.09
CA PHE A 420 3.49 6.07 -5.33
C PHE A 420 4.37 4.95 -5.89
N ILE A 421 4.94 4.16 -5.01
CA ILE A 421 5.89 3.11 -5.37
C ILE A 421 5.18 1.79 -5.65
N VAL A 422 5.56 1.16 -6.75
CA VAL A 422 5.20 -0.22 -7.11
C VAL A 422 6.49 -1.03 -7.19
N THR A 423 6.44 -2.24 -6.64
CA THR A 423 7.52 -3.23 -6.72
C THR A 423 7.10 -4.39 -7.62
N TYR A 424 8.07 -5.03 -8.27
CA TYR A 424 7.87 -6.20 -9.15
C TYR A 424 9.16 -7.03 -9.19
N GLU A 425 9.08 -8.30 -9.58
CA GLU A 425 10.24 -9.16 -9.76
C GLU A 425 11.04 -8.71 -11.00
N ASP A 426 12.33 -8.55 -10.82
CA ASP A 426 13.27 -8.31 -11.92
C ASP A 426 14.06 -9.61 -12.18
N PRO A 427 13.93 -10.23 -13.36
CA PRO A 427 14.62 -11.50 -13.65
C PRO A 427 16.14 -11.37 -13.68
N ALA A 428 16.70 -10.15 -13.86
CA ALA A 428 18.13 -9.89 -13.84
C ALA A 428 18.68 -9.61 -12.43
N VAL A 429 17.82 -9.49 -11.45
CA VAL A 429 18.19 -9.23 -10.06
C VAL A 429 17.48 -10.26 -9.21
N ASP A 430 18.23 -11.17 -8.62
CA ASP A 430 17.72 -12.03 -7.54
C ASP A 430 17.43 -11.14 -6.32
N ARG A 431 16.33 -10.40 -6.42
CA ARG A 431 15.88 -9.53 -5.33
C ARG A 431 14.95 -10.32 -4.46
N PRO A 432 15.22 -10.36 -3.16
CA PRO A 432 14.18 -10.67 -2.22
C PRO A 432 13.04 -9.67 -2.47
N THR A 433 11.85 -10.21 -2.61
CA THR A 433 10.64 -9.41 -2.81
C THR A 433 10.49 -8.46 -1.63
N LYS A 434 10.62 -7.17 -1.91
CA LYS A 434 10.52 -6.10 -0.92
C LYS A 434 9.10 -6.10 -0.35
N GLY A 435 8.97 -6.17 1.00
CA GLY A 435 7.67 -6.12 1.66
C GLY A 435 6.91 -7.45 1.65
N ILE A 436 7.60 -8.58 1.75
CA ILE A 436 6.93 -9.83 2.08
C ILE A 436 6.36 -9.70 3.48
N ASP A 437 5.03 -9.66 3.57
CA ASP A 437 4.37 -9.75 4.85
C ASP A 437 4.72 -11.10 5.50
N GLN A 438 5.31 -11.07 6.69
CA GLN A 438 5.51 -12.26 7.47
C GLN A 438 4.15 -12.75 8.00
N ASN A 439 3.95 -14.04 7.96
CA ASN A 439 2.73 -14.66 8.44
C ASN A 439 3.02 -15.77 9.43
N GLY A 440 2.09 -15.91 10.39
CA GLY A 440 2.08 -17.03 11.31
C GLY A 440 0.84 -17.89 11.06
N VAL A 441 1.04 -19.18 10.83
CA VAL A 441 -0.01 -20.18 10.65
C VAL A 441 0.03 -21.15 11.81
N LEU A 442 -1.15 -21.55 12.29
CA LEU A 442 -1.30 -22.58 13.31
C LEU A 442 -2.34 -23.59 12.83
N PHE A 443 -1.97 -24.87 12.88
CA PHE A 443 -2.90 -25.99 12.75
C PHE A 443 -3.09 -26.61 14.13
N ALA A 444 -4.33 -26.95 14.46
CA ALA A 444 -4.68 -27.63 15.70
C ALA A 444 -5.45 -28.90 15.33
N VAL A 445 -4.72 -30.00 15.24
CA VAL A 445 -5.22 -31.27 14.70
C VAL A 445 -5.62 -32.20 15.83
N PRO A 446 -6.90 -32.61 15.93
CA PRO A 446 -7.32 -33.54 16.97
C PRO A 446 -6.73 -34.96 16.70
N VAL A 447 -6.31 -35.62 17.76
CA VAL A 447 -5.86 -37.00 17.72
C VAL A 447 -6.93 -37.89 18.33
N SER A 448 -7.38 -38.84 17.54
CA SER A 448 -8.51 -39.73 17.91
C SER A 448 -8.12 -40.98 18.71
N THR A 449 -6.84 -41.18 19.02
CA THR A 449 -6.31 -42.44 19.58
C THR A 449 -6.46 -42.60 21.08
N GLY A 450 -6.91 -41.60 21.83
CA GLY A 450 -6.94 -41.64 23.29
C GLY A 450 -5.57 -41.70 23.98
N GLU A 451 -4.49 -41.52 23.20
CA GLU A 451 -3.12 -41.48 23.70
C GLU A 451 -2.84 -40.21 24.50
N ALA A 452 -2.05 -40.34 25.54
CA ALA A 452 -1.60 -39.20 26.32
C ALA A 452 -0.66 -38.31 25.49
N PRO A 453 -0.70 -36.94 25.67
CA PRO A 453 0.16 -36.00 24.93
C PRO A 453 1.65 -36.34 24.95
N ALA A 454 2.14 -36.88 26.08
CA ALA A 454 3.53 -37.31 26.22
C ALA A 454 3.94 -38.44 25.25
N GLN A 455 3.04 -39.41 25.01
CA GLN A 455 3.30 -40.51 24.07
C GLN A 455 3.31 -39.99 22.61
N ILE A 456 2.41 -39.08 22.29
CA ILE A 456 2.37 -38.44 20.97
C ILE A 456 3.63 -37.59 20.74
N ASN A 457 4.07 -36.82 21.75
CA ASN A 457 5.31 -36.04 21.67
C ASN A 457 6.54 -36.95 21.45
N LEU A 458 6.58 -38.11 22.08
CA LEU A 458 7.66 -39.10 21.85
C LEU A 458 7.60 -39.69 20.43
N ARG A 459 6.40 -39.90 19.86
CA ARG A 459 6.26 -40.31 18.45
C ARG A 459 6.71 -39.20 17.49
N ILE A 460 6.38 -37.94 17.76
CA ILE A 460 6.84 -36.77 16.98
C ILE A 460 8.37 -36.72 16.97
N ASP A 461 9.00 -36.87 18.13
CA ASP A 461 10.44 -36.85 18.30
C ASP A 461 11.11 -37.94 17.43
N ARG A 462 10.65 -39.19 17.57
CA ARG A 462 11.17 -40.32 16.81
C ARG A 462 10.96 -40.17 15.28
N ALA A 463 9.81 -39.68 14.87
CA ALA A 463 9.51 -39.47 13.45
C ALA A 463 10.42 -38.39 12.86
N MET A 464 10.72 -37.34 13.61
CA MET A 464 11.60 -36.25 13.17
C MET A 464 13.10 -36.63 13.18
N ASP A 465 13.51 -37.67 13.90
CA ASP A 465 14.89 -38.16 13.85
C ASP A 465 15.19 -38.97 12.56
N SER A 466 14.17 -39.38 11.79
CA SER A 466 14.29 -40.31 10.69
C SER A 466 14.68 -39.68 9.34
N ILE A 467 14.65 -38.37 9.20
CA ILE A 467 14.96 -37.66 7.93
C ILE A 467 15.74 -36.34 8.16
N ASP A 468 16.42 -35.87 7.15
CA ASP A 468 17.02 -34.53 7.15
C ASP A 468 15.95 -33.46 6.87
N TRP A 469 15.03 -33.30 7.81
CA TRP A 469 13.97 -32.30 7.76
C TRP A 469 14.53 -30.87 7.77
N ARG A 470 15.75 -30.67 8.37
CA ARG A 470 16.40 -29.35 8.40
C ARG A 470 16.76 -28.89 6.99
N ALA A 471 17.39 -29.75 6.19
CA ALA A 471 17.70 -29.45 4.80
C ALA A 471 16.41 -29.21 3.99
N ALA A 472 15.36 -30.00 4.19
CA ALA A 472 14.08 -29.86 3.51
C ALA A 472 13.40 -28.51 3.83
N LEU A 473 13.34 -28.12 5.10
CA LEU A 473 12.79 -26.82 5.52
C LEU A 473 13.65 -25.65 5.01
N ASN A 474 14.98 -25.77 5.06
CA ASN A 474 15.91 -24.79 4.52
C ASN A 474 15.71 -24.54 3.02
N ALA A 475 15.48 -25.63 2.26
CA ALA A 475 15.28 -25.56 0.81
C ALA A 475 13.99 -24.79 0.42
N THR A 476 13.02 -24.65 1.32
CA THR A 476 11.81 -23.86 1.05
C THR A 476 12.12 -22.37 0.87
N GLY A 477 13.15 -21.85 1.55
CA GLY A 477 13.52 -20.44 1.55
C GLY A 477 12.45 -19.49 2.12
N LEU A 478 11.44 -20.03 2.82
CA LEU A 478 10.27 -19.29 3.31
C LEU A 478 10.06 -19.37 4.83
N ILE A 479 10.60 -20.40 5.48
CA ILE A 479 10.25 -20.74 6.87
C ILE A 479 11.28 -20.14 7.83
N HIS A 480 10.83 -19.27 8.73
CA HIS A 480 11.68 -18.74 9.83
C HIS A 480 11.73 -19.70 11.01
N PHE A 481 10.55 -20.13 11.47
CA PHE A 481 10.41 -21.05 12.60
C PHE A 481 9.27 -22.02 12.33
N MET A 482 9.41 -23.23 12.87
CA MET A 482 8.36 -24.23 12.90
C MET A 482 8.41 -25.00 14.21
N SER A 483 7.26 -25.31 14.80
CA SER A 483 7.18 -26.23 15.92
C SER A 483 6.03 -27.21 15.79
N VAL A 484 6.20 -28.43 16.33
CA VAL A 484 5.16 -29.45 16.42
C VAL A 484 5.12 -29.95 17.85
N THR A 485 3.93 -29.87 18.49
CA THR A 485 3.76 -30.18 19.89
C THR A 485 2.37 -30.73 20.16
N ALA A 486 2.27 -31.83 20.86
CA ALA A 486 0.98 -32.35 21.34
C ALA A 486 0.70 -31.82 22.75
N ALA A 487 -0.53 -31.37 22.96
CA ALA A 487 -1.00 -30.90 24.27
C ALA A 487 -2.47 -31.24 24.50
N GLU A 488 -2.82 -31.34 25.77
CA GLU A 488 -4.20 -31.48 26.22
C GLU A 488 -4.87 -30.11 26.29
N VAL A 489 -6.06 -29.98 25.73
CA VAL A 489 -6.84 -28.74 25.72
C VAL A 489 -8.23 -28.99 26.31
N ALA A 490 -8.77 -27.98 26.99
CA ALA A 490 -10.14 -28.04 27.50
C ALA A 490 -11.13 -27.99 26.34
N ALA A 491 -12.01 -28.98 26.21
CA ALA A 491 -13.09 -29.08 25.24
C ALA A 491 -14.47 -28.95 25.92
N ALA A 492 -15.55 -28.90 25.13
CA ALA A 492 -16.91 -28.76 25.69
C ALA A 492 -17.32 -29.98 26.53
N GLU A 493 -16.82 -31.16 26.22
CA GLU A 493 -17.13 -32.43 26.90
C GLU A 493 -15.89 -33.07 27.56
N GLY A 494 -15.10 -32.27 28.28
CA GLY A 494 -13.91 -32.75 28.96
C GLY A 494 -12.59 -32.22 28.41
N SER A 495 -11.61 -33.10 28.16
CA SER A 495 -10.34 -32.73 27.56
C SER A 495 -10.11 -33.45 26.25
N GLN A 496 -9.36 -32.80 25.34
CA GLN A 496 -8.99 -33.37 24.03
C GLN A 496 -7.50 -33.14 23.78
N THR A 497 -6.82 -34.14 23.24
CA THR A 497 -5.43 -33.98 22.78
C THR A 497 -5.40 -33.42 21.37
N LEU A 498 -4.67 -32.32 21.20
CA LEU A 498 -4.40 -31.69 19.91
C LEU A 498 -2.89 -31.71 19.62
N VAL A 499 -2.55 -32.01 18.37
CA VAL A 499 -1.22 -31.71 17.82
C VAL A 499 -1.27 -30.31 17.20
N MET A 500 -0.44 -29.43 17.75
CA MET A 500 -0.29 -28.08 17.28
C MET A 500 0.91 -27.98 16.36
N ILE A 501 0.70 -27.50 15.13
CA ILE A 501 1.76 -27.24 14.16
C ILE A 501 1.81 -25.73 13.94
N GLU A 502 2.86 -25.11 14.46
CA GLU A 502 3.15 -23.68 14.26
C GLU A 502 4.09 -23.52 13.07
N VAL A 503 3.78 -22.57 12.20
CA VAL A 503 4.65 -22.17 11.08
C VAL A 503 4.73 -20.64 11.04
N ASN A 504 5.94 -20.10 11.10
CA ASN A 504 6.22 -18.69 10.87
C ASN A 504 6.99 -18.56 9.54
N CYS A 505 6.38 -17.88 8.58
CA CYS A 505 6.85 -17.88 7.19
C CYS A 505 6.73 -16.52 6.52
N ASP A 506 7.43 -16.41 5.40
CA ASP A 506 7.29 -15.29 4.48
C ASP A 506 6.08 -15.45 3.55
N GLY A 507 5.49 -14.32 3.14
CA GLY A 507 4.42 -14.29 2.16
C GLY A 507 3.06 -14.77 2.68
N PRO A 508 2.15 -15.21 1.79
CA PRO A 508 0.85 -15.72 2.20
C PRO A 508 0.98 -16.95 3.08
N GLY A 509 0.35 -16.94 4.26
CA GLY A 509 0.45 -18.05 5.22
C GLY A 509 0.01 -19.42 4.66
N GLU A 510 -0.81 -19.43 3.62
CA GLU A 510 -1.18 -20.67 2.92
C GLU A 510 0.02 -21.27 2.16
N ALA A 511 0.75 -20.46 1.42
CA ALA A 511 1.92 -20.91 0.67
C ALA A 511 3.03 -21.41 1.62
N GLY A 512 3.34 -20.63 2.68
CA GLY A 512 4.31 -21.04 3.69
C GLY A 512 3.89 -22.29 4.46
N GLY A 513 2.62 -22.39 4.85
CA GLY A 513 2.08 -23.58 5.52
C GLY A 513 2.16 -24.83 4.63
N ARG A 514 1.78 -24.72 3.36
CA ARG A 514 1.90 -25.82 2.40
C ARG A 514 3.36 -26.26 2.22
N ALA A 515 4.27 -25.32 2.03
CA ALA A 515 5.70 -25.61 1.90
C ALA A 515 6.28 -26.30 3.13
N ALA A 516 5.94 -25.82 4.33
CA ALA A 516 6.39 -26.42 5.59
C ALA A 516 5.86 -27.84 5.78
N LEU A 517 4.54 -28.05 5.59
CA LEU A 517 3.93 -29.38 5.73
C LEU A 517 4.45 -30.36 4.69
N SER A 518 4.72 -29.91 3.47
CA SER A 518 5.33 -30.76 2.43
C SER A 518 6.76 -31.17 2.80
N ALA A 519 7.56 -30.25 3.36
CA ALA A 519 8.95 -30.50 3.74
C ALA A 519 9.09 -31.60 4.82
N ILE A 520 8.11 -31.69 5.74
CA ILE A 520 8.06 -32.73 6.79
C ILE A 520 6.91 -33.70 6.60
N GLY A 521 6.49 -33.93 5.35
CA GLY A 521 5.32 -34.75 5.03
C GLY A 521 5.43 -36.21 5.47
N GLY A 522 6.63 -36.81 5.42
CA GLY A 522 6.87 -38.18 5.89
C GLY A 522 6.50 -38.32 7.39
N PRO A 523 7.18 -37.61 8.29
CA PRO A 523 6.84 -37.61 9.72
C PRO A 523 5.37 -37.32 10.03
N LEU A 524 4.75 -36.35 9.32
CA LEU A 524 3.33 -36.04 9.54
C LEU A 524 2.39 -37.20 9.14
N ARG A 525 2.71 -37.95 8.07
CA ARG A 525 1.96 -39.14 7.72
C ARG A 525 2.02 -40.18 8.82
N ASP A 526 3.19 -40.40 9.38
CA ASP A 526 3.38 -41.36 10.48
C ASP A 526 2.64 -40.92 11.77
N ILE A 527 2.70 -39.61 12.10
CA ILE A 527 2.04 -39.07 13.29
C ILE A 527 0.51 -39.19 13.17
N PHE A 528 -0.04 -38.89 12.01
CA PHE A 528 -1.49 -38.86 11.79
C PHE A 528 -2.05 -40.12 11.09
N ALA A 529 -1.23 -41.14 10.88
CA ALA A 529 -1.60 -42.39 10.20
C ALA A 529 -2.28 -42.19 8.82
N LEU A 530 -1.74 -41.24 8.04
CA LEU A 530 -2.23 -40.94 6.70
C LEU A 530 -1.73 -41.98 5.70
N GLN A 531 -2.52 -42.24 4.64
CA GLN A 531 -2.09 -43.13 3.57
C GLN A 531 -0.91 -42.54 2.78
N PRO A 532 -0.07 -43.34 2.11
CA PRO A 532 1.07 -42.85 1.34
C PRO A 532 0.69 -41.80 0.26
N ASP A 533 -0.47 -41.95 -0.34
CA ASP A 533 -0.97 -41.13 -1.43
C ASP A 533 -1.77 -39.88 -0.95
N ASP A 534 -2.04 -39.75 0.37
CA ASP A 534 -2.75 -38.61 0.92
C ASP A 534 -1.91 -37.32 0.82
N ASP A 535 -2.51 -36.23 0.35
CA ASP A 535 -1.90 -34.93 0.44
C ASP A 535 -1.96 -34.41 1.89
N VAL A 536 -0.79 -34.23 2.50
CA VAL A 536 -0.67 -33.77 3.88
C VAL A 536 -1.32 -32.37 4.07
N TRP A 537 -1.26 -31.52 3.07
CA TRP A 537 -1.94 -30.23 3.14
C TRP A 537 -3.46 -30.39 3.21
N ASP A 538 -4.04 -31.22 2.36
CA ASP A 538 -5.49 -31.41 2.32
C ASP A 538 -6.01 -32.06 3.62
N ALA A 539 -5.21 -32.92 4.26
CA ALA A 539 -5.50 -33.45 5.58
C ALA A 539 -5.43 -32.41 6.69
N MET A 540 -4.48 -31.46 6.62
CA MET A 540 -4.23 -30.49 7.69
C MET A 540 -5.03 -29.18 7.51
N ALA A 541 -5.34 -28.76 6.27
CA ALA A 541 -5.99 -27.48 5.96
C ALA A 541 -7.33 -27.26 6.69
N PRO A 542 -8.21 -28.27 6.88
CA PRO A 542 -9.43 -28.10 7.68
C PRO A 542 -9.18 -27.70 9.14
N HIS A 543 -8.04 -28.08 9.70
CA HIS A 543 -7.63 -27.82 11.08
C HIS A 543 -6.85 -26.52 11.25
N ARG A 544 -6.71 -25.73 10.20
CA ARG A 544 -6.07 -24.42 10.26
C ARG A 544 -6.88 -23.46 11.12
N VAL A 545 -6.25 -22.88 12.13
CA VAL A 545 -6.87 -21.91 13.03
C VAL A 545 -7.03 -20.57 12.29
N LYS A 546 -8.29 -20.13 12.11
CA LYS A 546 -8.60 -18.81 11.54
C LYS A 546 -8.32 -17.72 12.58
N MET A 547 -7.33 -16.87 12.30
CA MET A 547 -6.90 -15.81 13.18
C MET A 547 -7.58 -14.48 12.81
N HIS A 548 -8.37 -13.91 13.72
CA HIS A 548 -9.08 -12.65 13.52
C HIS A 548 -8.69 -11.63 14.59
N GLY A 549 -8.14 -10.48 14.17
CA GLY A 549 -7.78 -9.38 15.05
C GLY A 549 -8.85 -8.30 15.22
N LYS A 550 -10.14 -8.58 14.90
CA LYS A 550 -11.24 -7.62 15.06
C LYS A 550 -11.68 -7.52 16.53
N PRO A 551 -12.12 -6.33 17.04
CA PRO A 551 -12.45 -6.14 18.46
C PRO A 551 -13.46 -7.17 19.01
N TRP A 552 -14.54 -7.40 18.30
CA TRP A 552 -15.64 -8.29 18.71
C TRP A 552 -15.46 -9.75 18.29
N GLY A 553 -14.29 -10.14 17.86
CA GLY A 553 -13.95 -11.47 17.40
C GLY A 553 -12.44 -11.72 17.39
N ALA A 554 -11.67 -10.95 18.19
CA ALA A 554 -10.25 -11.17 18.31
C ALA A 554 -9.98 -12.56 18.88
N THR A 555 -9.48 -13.45 18.02
CA THR A 555 -9.13 -14.83 18.37
C THR A 555 -7.62 -14.99 18.47
N ALA A 556 -6.86 -14.03 17.93
CA ALA A 556 -5.41 -14.09 17.92
C ALA A 556 -4.76 -12.71 17.92
N LEU A 557 -3.56 -12.66 18.46
CA LEU A 557 -2.60 -11.56 18.33
C LEU A 557 -1.28 -12.18 17.85
N ASN A 558 -0.80 -11.75 16.66
CA ASN A 558 0.54 -12.10 16.17
C ASN A 558 1.47 -10.91 16.32
N PHE A 559 2.70 -11.17 16.74
CA PHE A 559 3.79 -10.21 16.79
C PHE A 559 4.96 -10.72 15.94
N PHE A 560 5.55 -9.83 15.14
CA PHE A 560 6.69 -10.09 14.30
C PHE A 560 7.84 -9.18 14.71
N GLY A 561 8.93 -9.78 15.21
CA GLY A 561 10.08 -9.04 15.75
C GLY A 561 10.98 -8.45 14.64
N LEU A 562 10.90 -8.98 13.44
CA LEU A 562 11.71 -8.60 12.29
C LEU A 562 10.83 -8.27 11.08
N PRO A 563 9.84 -7.34 11.20
CA PRO A 563 8.89 -7.07 10.14
C PRO A 563 9.61 -6.54 8.90
N GLY A 564 9.28 -7.10 7.73
CA GLY A 564 9.85 -6.70 6.44
C GLY A 564 11.19 -7.37 6.10
N LEU A 565 11.72 -8.25 6.95
CA LEU A 565 12.92 -9.05 6.67
C LEU A 565 12.56 -10.49 6.34
N SER A 566 12.67 -10.86 5.07
CA SER A 566 12.45 -12.23 4.61
C SER A 566 13.60 -13.17 4.98
N VAL A 567 13.35 -14.49 4.96
CA VAL A 567 14.37 -15.53 5.15
C VAL A 567 15.56 -15.32 4.21
N ARG A 568 15.29 -15.02 2.94
CA ARG A 568 16.34 -14.80 1.94
C ARG A 568 17.13 -13.52 2.19
N GLU A 569 16.47 -12.44 2.62
CA GLU A 569 17.14 -11.19 2.99
C GLU A 569 18.04 -11.37 4.21
N ILE A 570 17.54 -12.03 5.24
CA ILE A 570 18.32 -12.30 6.46
C ILE A 570 19.59 -13.11 6.11
N ALA A 571 19.44 -14.18 5.30
CA ALA A 571 20.58 -14.99 4.86
C ALA A 571 21.61 -14.13 4.11
N ARG A 572 21.18 -13.40 3.08
CA ARG A 572 22.03 -12.54 2.27
C ARG A 572 22.70 -11.43 3.07
N GLN A 573 21.97 -10.80 3.99
CA GLN A 573 22.52 -9.74 4.84
C GLN A 573 23.53 -10.31 5.85
N ALA A 574 23.33 -11.53 6.33
CA ALA A 574 24.26 -12.22 7.21
C ALA A 574 25.57 -12.57 6.49
N GLU A 575 25.47 -13.12 5.26
CA GLU A 575 26.62 -13.42 4.40
C GLU A 575 27.41 -12.14 4.07
N LEU A 576 26.71 -11.07 3.64
CA LEU A 576 27.32 -9.78 3.35
C LEU A 576 28.02 -9.17 4.58
N ALA A 577 27.39 -9.26 5.75
CA ALA A 577 27.97 -8.73 6.98
C ALA A 577 29.19 -9.55 7.45
N ALA A 578 29.18 -10.86 7.24
CA ALA A 578 30.35 -11.71 7.51
C ALA A 578 31.50 -11.37 6.58
N TYR A 579 31.22 -11.27 5.29
CA TYR A 579 32.18 -10.86 4.27
C TYR A 579 32.79 -9.46 4.56
N ALA A 580 31.92 -8.49 4.92
CA ALA A 580 32.40 -7.15 5.27
C ALA A 580 33.31 -7.15 6.51
N ARG A 581 32.99 -7.96 7.54
CA ARG A 581 33.84 -8.10 8.73
C ARG A 581 35.19 -8.71 8.37
N GLU A 582 35.22 -9.79 7.59
CA GLU A 582 36.44 -10.43 7.13
C GLU A 582 37.28 -9.46 6.32
N ALA A 583 36.68 -8.66 5.43
CA ALA A 583 37.37 -7.63 4.68
C ALA A 583 38.02 -6.58 5.59
N VAL A 584 37.30 -6.11 6.61
CA VAL A 584 37.82 -5.14 7.59
C VAL A 584 38.99 -5.71 8.40
N ASP A 585 38.81 -6.93 8.92
CA ASP A 585 39.83 -7.60 9.73
C ASP A 585 41.13 -7.86 8.93
N THR A 586 40.97 -8.28 7.67
CA THR A 586 42.09 -8.50 6.77
C THR A 586 42.80 -7.19 6.41
N TYR A 587 42.06 -6.12 6.12
CA TYR A 587 42.60 -4.79 5.87
C TYR A 587 43.38 -4.27 7.06
N GLN A 588 42.90 -4.45 8.28
CA GLN A 588 43.57 -4.05 9.53
C GLN A 588 44.85 -4.87 9.76
N LYS A 589 44.82 -6.19 9.55
CA LYS A 589 45.98 -7.09 9.71
C LYS A 589 47.11 -6.79 8.74
N LEU A 590 46.79 -6.35 7.53
CA LEU A 590 47.76 -6.03 6.51
C LEU A 590 48.34 -4.61 6.64
N GLU A 591 47.93 -3.84 7.64
CA GLU A 591 48.35 -2.44 7.88
C GLU A 591 48.24 -1.54 6.62
N LEU A 592 47.28 -1.84 5.75
CA LEU A 592 47.08 -1.14 4.47
C LEU A 592 46.47 0.24 4.71
N GLY A 593 47.27 1.16 5.22
CA GLY A 593 46.90 2.56 5.33
C GLY A 593 46.68 3.06 6.76
N ARG A 594 47.75 3.57 7.37
CA ARG A 594 47.73 4.26 8.68
C ARG A 594 46.86 5.51 8.72
N SER A 595 46.33 5.96 7.59
CA SER A 595 45.53 7.18 7.46
C SER A 595 44.13 6.93 6.89
N SER A 596 43.66 5.69 6.71
CA SER A 596 42.36 5.43 6.12
C SER A 596 41.21 5.84 7.06
N ARG A 597 40.51 6.88 6.67
CA ARG A 597 39.23 7.29 7.28
C ARG A 597 38.20 6.18 7.05
N ALA A 598 37.20 6.08 7.89
CA ALA A 598 36.07 5.13 7.78
C ALA A 598 35.48 5.09 6.35
N ALA A 599 35.46 6.21 5.66
CA ALA A 599 35.00 6.30 4.26
C ALA A 599 35.86 5.47 3.29
N GLY A 600 37.17 5.44 3.45
CA GLY A 600 38.09 4.64 2.61
C GLY A 600 37.87 3.14 2.82
N LEU A 601 37.68 2.72 4.07
CA LEU A 601 37.36 1.34 4.41
C LEU A 601 36.00 0.90 3.83
N LEU A 602 34.99 1.74 3.95
CA LEU A 602 33.66 1.51 3.36
C LEU A 602 33.76 1.33 1.84
N GLN A 603 34.53 2.17 1.16
CA GLN A 603 34.74 2.06 -0.29
C GLN A 603 35.52 0.77 -0.64
N CYS A 604 36.47 0.34 0.19
CA CYS A 604 37.18 -0.92 0.02
C CYS A 604 36.21 -2.11 0.04
N VAL A 605 35.41 -2.22 1.10
CA VAL A 605 34.40 -3.28 1.26
C VAL A 605 33.40 -3.30 0.10
N ARG A 606 32.91 -2.13 -0.31
CA ARG A 606 31.99 -1.98 -1.45
C ARG A 606 32.60 -2.52 -2.74
N ARG A 607 33.89 -2.27 -2.96
CA ARG A 607 34.54 -2.71 -4.16
C ARG A 607 34.78 -4.21 -4.21
N LEU A 608 35.11 -4.81 -3.07
CA LEU A 608 35.28 -6.25 -2.95
C LEU A 608 33.95 -6.96 -3.24
N ILE A 609 32.85 -6.45 -2.70
CA ILE A 609 31.47 -6.92 -2.98
C ILE A 609 31.14 -6.84 -4.48
N ARG A 610 31.63 -5.81 -5.17
CA ARG A 610 31.41 -5.65 -6.62
C ARG A 610 32.15 -6.71 -7.44
N GLN A 611 33.33 -7.12 -6.99
CA GLN A 611 34.13 -8.14 -7.68
C GLN A 611 33.62 -9.55 -7.45
N ASP A 612 32.93 -9.77 -6.33
CA ASP A 612 32.31 -11.04 -5.99
C ASP A 612 30.78 -10.87 -5.88
N PRO A 613 30.06 -10.97 -7.01
CA PRO A 613 28.63 -10.74 -7.04
C PRO A 613 27.80 -11.80 -6.31
N GLU A 614 28.32 -12.99 -6.11
CA GLU A 614 27.61 -14.10 -5.48
C GLU A 614 27.89 -14.19 -3.97
N LEU A 615 28.97 -13.58 -3.50
CA LEU A 615 29.42 -13.61 -2.10
C LEU A 615 29.62 -15.04 -1.56
N VAL A 616 29.95 -15.99 -2.46
CA VAL A 616 30.02 -17.41 -2.11
C VAL A 616 31.39 -17.77 -1.55
N ASP A 617 32.47 -17.14 -2.08
CA ASP A 617 33.83 -17.42 -1.67
C ASP A 617 34.54 -16.16 -1.15
N SER A 618 35.36 -16.32 -0.10
CA SER A 618 36.22 -15.25 0.40
C SER A 618 37.24 -14.86 -0.68
N PRO A 619 37.39 -13.54 -0.93
CA PRO A 619 38.39 -13.10 -1.92
C PRO A 619 39.78 -13.54 -1.53
N ASP A 620 40.64 -13.74 -2.53
CA ASP A 620 42.06 -13.97 -2.30
C ASP A 620 42.74 -12.67 -1.82
N TRP A 621 42.69 -12.45 -0.53
CA TRP A 621 43.24 -11.27 0.14
C TRP A 621 44.75 -11.10 -0.11
N GLY A 622 45.49 -12.21 -0.30
CA GLY A 622 46.89 -12.15 -0.62
C GLY A 622 47.17 -11.51 -1.97
N LYS A 623 46.39 -11.83 -2.98
CA LYS A 623 46.52 -11.19 -4.31
C LYS A 623 46.06 -9.74 -4.30
N LEU A 624 45.04 -9.41 -3.53
CA LEU A 624 44.54 -8.04 -3.37
C LEU A 624 45.57 -7.16 -2.64
N ALA A 625 46.19 -7.68 -1.58
CA ALA A 625 47.23 -6.98 -0.81
C ALA A 625 48.53 -6.75 -1.60
N ALA A 626 48.93 -7.69 -2.46
CA ALA A 626 50.11 -7.55 -3.30
C ALA A 626 50.03 -6.42 -4.35
N GLY A 627 48.80 -5.85 -4.56
CA GLY A 627 48.53 -4.73 -5.48
C GLY A 627 49.06 -3.35 -5.01
N GLY A 628 49.48 -3.17 -3.76
CA GLY A 628 50.02 -1.92 -3.20
C GLY A 628 49.26 -0.63 -3.56
N ALA A 629 49.96 0.38 -4.12
CA ALA A 629 49.38 1.68 -4.52
C ALA A 629 48.27 1.56 -5.59
N SER A 630 48.22 0.47 -6.34
CA SER A 630 47.11 0.16 -7.24
C SER A 630 45.84 -0.23 -6.48
N PHE A 631 45.98 -0.90 -5.34
CA PHE A 631 44.91 -1.25 -4.45
C PHE A 631 44.25 -0.01 -3.82
N GLU A 632 45.05 0.93 -3.29
CA GLU A 632 44.54 2.21 -2.77
C GLU A 632 43.80 3.04 -3.82
N ARG A 633 44.34 3.18 -5.03
CA ARG A 633 43.62 3.83 -6.15
C ARG A 633 42.37 3.09 -6.56
N MET A 634 42.35 1.79 -6.39
CA MET A 634 41.23 0.95 -6.63
C MET A 634 40.10 1.21 -5.61
N LEU A 635 40.42 1.52 -4.35
CA LEU A 635 39.49 1.82 -3.28
C LEU A 635 38.66 3.10 -3.48
N LEU A 636 39.23 4.06 -4.22
CA LEU A 636 38.67 5.39 -4.40
C LEU A 636 37.68 5.51 -5.59
N LYS A 637 37.50 4.45 -6.37
CA LYS A 637 36.54 4.48 -7.49
C LYS A 637 35.11 4.24 -7.03
N PRO A 638 34.09 4.99 -7.55
CA PRO A 638 32.69 4.80 -7.22
C PRO A 638 32.20 3.38 -7.52
N LEU A 639 31.29 2.90 -6.72
CA LEU A 639 30.63 1.61 -6.94
C LEU A 639 29.51 1.81 -7.96
N ASP A 640 29.64 1.19 -9.15
CA ASP A 640 28.60 1.28 -10.20
C ASP A 640 27.41 0.33 -9.93
N ARG A 641 27.52 -0.52 -8.91
CA ARG A 641 26.52 -1.51 -8.59
C ARG A 641 25.65 -1.04 -7.42
N HIS A 642 24.35 -0.96 -7.64
CA HIS A 642 23.38 -0.73 -6.58
C HIS A 642 23.11 -2.01 -5.80
N LEU A 643 23.38 -1.98 -4.49
CA LEU A 643 22.79 -2.93 -3.57
C LEU A 643 21.37 -2.45 -3.23
N PRO A 644 20.36 -3.32 -3.31
CA PRO A 644 19.00 -2.92 -2.93
C PRO A 644 18.94 -2.62 -1.42
N LEU A 645 18.27 -1.54 -1.05
CA LEU A 645 18.00 -1.24 0.36
C LEU A 645 17.05 -2.28 0.95
N SER A 646 17.23 -2.63 2.22
CA SER A 646 16.24 -3.44 2.93
C SER A 646 14.95 -2.65 3.19
N ASP A 647 13.82 -3.34 3.33
CA ASP A 647 12.55 -2.69 3.72
C ASP A 647 12.51 -2.30 5.19
N TRP A 648 13.48 -2.74 5.96
CA TRP A 648 13.62 -2.39 7.35
C TRP A 648 14.31 -1.03 7.48
N ASP A 649 13.55 0.02 7.84
CA ASP A 649 14.08 1.34 8.13
C ASP A 649 14.10 1.58 9.64
N PRO A 650 15.30 1.64 10.27
CA PRO A 650 15.44 1.96 11.68
C PRO A 650 15.04 3.41 12.00
N ALA A 651 14.99 4.29 11.00
CA ALA A 651 14.57 5.68 11.18
C ALA A 651 13.03 5.84 11.24
N ASP A 652 12.25 4.83 10.87
CA ASP A 652 10.77 4.82 11.05
C ASP A 652 10.39 4.61 12.52
N GLN A 653 11.02 5.39 13.41
CA GLN A 653 10.88 5.27 14.86
C GLN A 653 9.74 6.12 15.43
N THR A 654 9.16 7.02 14.65
CA THR A 654 8.14 7.96 15.13
C THR A 654 6.74 7.42 14.92
N ARG A 655 6.40 6.37 15.64
CA ARG A 655 5.01 5.97 15.83
C ARG A 655 4.44 6.66 17.06
N GLY A 656 3.20 7.07 17.03
CA GLY A 656 2.53 7.76 18.10
C GLY A 656 1.17 8.30 17.67
N TRP A 657 0.62 9.23 18.43
CA TRP A 657 -0.70 9.81 18.17
C TRP A 657 -0.88 10.33 16.73
N PHE A 658 0.15 10.92 16.12
CA PHE A 658 0.10 11.35 14.71
C PHE A 658 -0.06 10.18 13.73
N HIS A 659 0.56 9.04 14.03
CA HIS A 659 0.38 7.84 13.22
C HIS A 659 -1.04 7.28 13.37
N VAL A 660 -1.59 7.27 14.59
CA VAL A 660 -3.00 6.90 14.85
C VAL A 660 -3.96 7.81 14.11
N LEU A 661 -3.76 9.14 14.21
CA LEU A 661 -4.62 10.14 13.54
C LEU A 661 -4.61 10.00 12.00
N ARG A 662 -3.51 9.52 11.42
CA ARG A 662 -3.39 9.25 9.97
C ARG A 662 -3.87 7.87 9.54
N SER A 663 -4.17 6.99 10.48
CA SER A 663 -4.54 5.61 10.21
C SER A 663 -6.03 5.45 9.91
N ARG A 664 -6.38 4.31 9.30
CA ARG A 664 -7.79 3.91 9.15
C ARG A 664 -8.50 3.72 10.49
N LEU A 665 -7.75 3.49 11.56
CA LEU A 665 -8.28 3.32 12.91
C LEU A 665 -8.96 4.60 13.41
N SER A 666 -8.37 5.79 13.19
CA SER A 666 -8.99 7.08 13.57
C SER A 666 -10.30 7.31 12.85
N VAL A 667 -10.36 6.98 11.56
CA VAL A 667 -11.61 7.06 10.77
C VAL A 667 -12.66 6.08 11.28
N GLN A 668 -12.27 4.84 11.59
CA GLN A 668 -13.19 3.84 12.16
C GLN A 668 -13.73 4.27 13.51
N ILE A 669 -12.87 4.78 14.40
CA ILE A 669 -13.28 5.29 15.71
C ILE A 669 -14.22 6.49 15.55
N ALA A 670 -13.88 7.46 14.70
CA ALA A 670 -14.72 8.63 14.45
C ALA A 670 -16.09 8.28 13.87
N LEU A 671 -16.13 7.36 12.89
CA LEU A 671 -17.39 6.88 12.30
C LEU A 671 -18.22 6.10 13.32
N SER A 672 -17.61 5.21 14.09
CA SER A 672 -18.30 4.44 15.13
C SER A 672 -18.89 5.36 16.21
N PHE A 673 -18.12 6.38 16.62
CA PHE A 673 -18.59 7.38 17.57
C PHE A 673 -19.70 8.25 17.00
N ALA A 674 -19.62 8.68 15.75
CA ALA A 674 -20.67 9.44 15.08
C ALA A 674 -21.98 8.62 14.98
N VAL A 675 -21.92 7.35 14.57
CA VAL A 675 -23.08 6.45 14.54
C VAL A 675 -23.69 6.29 15.93
N LEU A 676 -22.85 6.03 16.93
CA LEU A 676 -23.31 5.90 18.31
C LEU A 676 -23.97 7.19 18.84
N SER A 677 -23.38 8.35 18.51
CA SER A 677 -23.94 9.65 18.90
C SER A 677 -25.32 9.89 18.26
N ILE A 678 -25.49 9.54 16.99
CA ILE A 678 -26.78 9.63 16.29
C ILE A 678 -27.79 8.70 16.95
N VAL A 679 -27.44 7.42 17.20
CA VAL A 679 -28.34 6.44 17.82
C VAL A 679 -28.73 6.88 19.24
N ALA A 680 -27.76 7.32 20.04
CA ALA A 680 -27.99 7.79 21.39
C ALA A 680 -28.85 9.06 21.42
N GLY A 681 -28.64 9.99 20.47
CA GLY A 681 -29.45 11.20 20.32
C GLY A 681 -30.91 10.92 19.93
N VAL A 682 -31.09 10.00 18.98
CA VAL A 682 -32.45 9.56 18.58
C VAL A 682 -33.14 8.88 19.76
N ALA A 683 -32.48 7.96 20.46
CA ALA A 683 -33.02 7.26 21.61
C ALA A 683 -33.38 8.22 22.77
N LEU A 684 -32.50 9.19 23.06
CA LEU A 684 -32.71 10.22 24.08
C LEU A 684 -33.92 11.11 23.72
N ASN A 685 -33.99 11.56 22.48
CA ASN A 685 -35.09 12.40 22.01
C ASN A 685 -36.44 11.65 22.07
N TRP A 686 -36.44 10.37 21.69
CA TRP A 686 -37.61 9.49 21.82
C TRP A 686 -38.00 9.26 23.27
N ALA A 687 -37.05 9.12 24.19
CA ALA A 687 -37.29 8.92 25.61
C ALA A 687 -37.80 10.19 26.33
N LEU A 688 -37.40 11.39 25.88
CA LEU A 688 -37.76 12.67 26.50
C LEU A 688 -39.07 13.24 25.91
N ASP A 689 -39.45 12.86 24.68
CA ASP A 689 -40.67 13.30 24.04
C ASP A 689 -41.41 12.13 23.34
N PRO A 690 -42.08 11.25 24.08
CA PRO A 690 -42.73 10.08 23.51
C PRO A 690 -44.03 10.39 22.74
N GLY A 691 -44.43 11.66 22.65
CA GLY A 691 -45.81 11.92 22.29
C GLY A 691 -46.11 12.94 21.20
N HIS A 692 -45.27 13.79 20.69
CA HIS A 692 -45.74 14.78 19.72
C HIS A 692 -44.66 15.40 18.81
N GLY A 693 -44.84 15.19 17.51
CA GLY A 693 -44.18 15.92 16.44
C GLY A 693 -44.70 17.36 16.28
N GLN A 694 -44.25 18.29 17.12
CA GLN A 694 -44.29 19.70 16.74
C GLN A 694 -42.91 20.08 16.17
N ALA A 695 -42.92 20.43 14.90
CA ALA A 695 -41.74 20.88 14.15
C ALA A 695 -41.26 22.19 14.71
N THR A 696 -40.24 22.14 15.61
CA THR A 696 -39.43 23.31 15.88
C THR A 696 -38.58 23.62 14.63
N PRO A 697 -38.24 24.89 14.35
CA PRO A 697 -37.50 25.25 13.14
C PRO A 697 -36.13 24.55 13.11
N PHE A 698 -35.97 23.66 12.17
CA PHE A 698 -34.87 22.67 12.01
C PHE A 698 -33.45 23.28 11.98
N ALA A 699 -33.32 24.54 11.62
CA ALA A 699 -32.02 25.19 11.41
C ALA A 699 -31.32 25.70 12.68
N LEU A 700 -32.06 26.04 13.74
CA LEU A 700 -31.48 26.56 15.01
C LEU A 700 -31.28 25.48 16.08
N SER A 701 -31.87 24.30 15.89
CA SER A 701 -31.83 23.19 16.84
C SER A 701 -30.70 22.18 16.51
N LEU A 702 -30.15 22.13 15.29
CA LEU A 702 -29.14 21.16 14.84
C LEU A 702 -27.84 21.16 15.68
N PRO A 703 -27.21 22.30 16.02
CA PRO A 703 -26.02 22.28 16.87
C PRO A 703 -26.31 21.81 18.30
N TRP A 704 -27.48 22.17 18.83
CA TRP A 704 -27.93 21.76 20.17
C TRP A 704 -28.26 20.27 20.23
N LEU A 705 -28.98 19.75 19.24
CA LEU A 705 -29.25 18.32 19.09
C LEU A 705 -27.99 17.50 18.92
N ALA A 706 -27.02 18.00 18.15
CA ALA A 706 -25.72 17.35 18.00
C ALA A 706 -24.94 17.32 19.32
N LEU A 707 -24.95 18.40 20.08
CA LEU A 707 -24.29 18.48 21.39
C LEU A 707 -24.95 17.53 22.41
N GLN A 708 -26.27 17.49 22.47
CA GLN A 708 -27.02 16.57 23.31
C GLN A 708 -26.77 15.12 22.90
N SER A 709 -26.76 14.79 21.60
CA SER A 709 -26.48 13.46 21.09
C SER A 709 -25.07 12.99 21.45
N ILE A 710 -24.07 13.86 21.35
CA ILE A 710 -22.70 13.57 21.76
C ILE A 710 -22.62 13.36 23.28
N ALA A 711 -23.25 14.24 24.06
CA ALA A 711 -23.26 14.12 25.53
C ALA A 711 -23.95 12.81 25.97
N ALA A 712 -25.09 12.47 25.39
CA ALA A 712 -25.81 11.22 25.65
C ALA A 712 -24.96 9.99 25.29
N ALA A 713 -24.27 10.00 24.15
CA ALA A 713 -23.37 8.92 23.74
C ALA A 713 -22.20 8.76 24.73
N LEU A 714 -21.61 9.85 25.18
CA LEU A 714 -20.54 9.83 26.18
C LEU A 714 -21.02 9.27 27.54
N VAL A 715 -22.18 9.71 28.02
CA VAL A 715 -22.77 9.20 29.27
C VAL A 715 -23.10 7.72 29.16
N PHE A 716 -23.70 7.30 28.03
CA PHE A 716 -24.00 5.89 27.77
C PHE A 716 -22.74 5.01 27.72
N LEU A 717 -21.71 5.47 27.05
CA LEU A 717 -20.40 4.78 27.00
C LEU A 717 -19.77 4.71 28.38
N ALA A 718 -19.79 5.80 29.16
CA ALA A 718 -19.26 5.85 30.52
C ALA A 718 -20.02 4.87 31.43
N MET A 719 -21.34 4.80 31.30
CA MET A 719 -22.17 3.85 32.03
C MET A 719 -21.84 2.39 31.68
N LEU A 720 -21.76 2.07 30.39
CA LEU A 720 -21.36 0.73 29.91
C LEU A 720 -19.95 0.35 30.39
N ALA A 721 -19.00 1.28 30.29
CA ALA A 721 -17.66 1.08 30.77
C ALA A 721 -17.62 0.86 32.30
N GLY A 722 -18.39 1.66 33.06
CA GLY A 722 -18.54 1.51 34.50
C GLY A 722 -19.11 0.14 34.91
N LEU A 723 -20.19 -0.29 34.25
CA LEU A 723 -20.78 -1.61 34.44
C LEU A 723 -19.80 -2.75 34.10
N PHE A 724 -19.12 -2.62 32.97
CA PHE A 724 -18.10 -3.59 32.57
C PHE A 724 -16.96 -3.67 33.60
N VAL A 725 -16.43 -2.53 34.05
CA VAL A 725 -15.36 -2.46 35.05
C VAL A 725 -15.85 -3.04 36.39
N ALA A 726 -17.07 -2.74 36.82
CA ALA A 726 -17.63 -3.29 38.05
C ALA A 726 -17.77 -4.82 37.99
N ALA A 727 -18.30 -5.33 36.86
CA ALA A 727 -18.43 -6.77 36.62
C ALA A 727 -17.06 -7.46 36.56
N LEU A 728 -16.08 -6.84 35.89
CA LEU A 728 -14.69 -7.31 35.82
C LEU A 728 -14.06 -7.37 37.23
N ARG A 729 -14.19 -6.28 38.03
CA ARG A 729 -13.65 -6.23 39.40
C ARG A 729 -14.27 -7.27 40.32
N TRP A 730 -15.59 -7.50 40.18
CA TRP A 730 -16.25 -8.57 40.91
C TRP A 730 -15.69 -9.95 40.55
N LYS A 731 -15.45 -10.23 39.28
CA LYS A 731 -14.82 -11.46 38.80
C LYS A 731 -13.38 -11.58 39.29
N GLU A 732 -12.54 -10.53 39.17
CA GLU A 732 -11.14 -10.55 39.61
C GLU A 732 -10.97 -10.83 41.12
N ARG A 733 -11.91 -10.36 41.96
CA ARG A 733 -11.89 -10.62 43.40
C ARG A 733 -12.20 -12.08 43.74
N ASN A 734 -12.98 -12.75 42.90
CA ASN A 734 -13.46 -14.10 43.14
C ASN A 734 -12.75 -15.18 42.32
N ASP A 735 -11.80 -14.82 41.49
CA ASP A 735 -11.06 -15.79 40.65
C ASP A 735 -10.12 -16.65 41.52
N PRO A 736 -10.12 -17.97 41.30
CA PRO A 736 -9.16 -18.86 41.97
C PRO A 736 -7.76 -18.65 41.35
N VAL A 737 -6.74 -18.66 42.23
CA VAL A 737 -5.33 -18.59 41.85
C VAL A 737 -4.72 -19.98 42.01
N ASP A 738 -3.98 -20.42 40.98
CA ASP A 738 -3.22 -21.66 41.00
C ASP A 738 -1.89 -21.42 41.72
N GLN A 739 -1.71 -22.04 42.88
CA GLN A 739 -0.49 -21.97 43.66
C GLN A 739 0.36 -23.24 43.57
N SER A 740 -0.03 -24.16 42.67
CA SER A 740 0.72 -25.41 42.47
C SER A 740 2.09 -25.12 41.87
N ARG A 741 3.09 -25.84 42.32
CA ARG A 741 4.45 -25.76 41.73
C ARG A 741 4.62 -26.85 40.70
N PRO A 742 5.31 -26.55 39.57
CA PRO A 742 5.67 -27.58 38.57
C PRO A 742 6.49 -28.70 39.24
N THR A 743 6.25 -29.95 38.79
CA THR A 743 7.03 -31.09 39.27
C THR A 743 8.46 -31.04 38.72
N MET A 744 9.39 -31.68 39.39
CA MET A 744 10.81 -31.73 38.96
C MET A 744 10.96 -32.45 37.63
N ASP A 745 10.15 -33.48 37.36
CA ASP A 745 10.18 -34.21 36.09
C ASP A 745 9.69 -33.33 34.93
N HIS A 746 8.65 -32.53 35.17
CA HIS A 746 8.19 -31.53 34.18
C HIS A 746 9.26 -30.48 33.88
N LEU A 747 9.95 -29.96 34.95
CA LEU A 747 11.03 -28.99 34.79
C LEU A 747 12.22 -29.60 34.01
N ARG A 748 12.59 -30.85 34.26
CA ARG A 748 13.64 -31.55 33.49
C ARG A 748 13.25 -31.70 32.00
N ALA A 749 12.03 -32.15 31.74
CA ALA A 749 11.54 -32.28 30.34
C ALA A 749 11.55 -30.94 29.60
N LEU A 750 11.33 -29.80 30.25
CA LEU A 750 11.47 -28.49 29.65
C LEU A 750 12.94 -28.13 29.42
N ALA A 751 13.81 -28.34 30.43
CA ALA A 751 15.23 -27.99 30.34
C ALA A 751 15.98 -28.75 29.24
N GLU A 752 15.57 -30.01 28.95
CA GLU A 752 16.11 -30.80 27.83
C GLU A 752 15.82 -30.21 26.45
N ARG A 753 14.86 -29.28 26.34
CA ARG A 753 14.43 -28.65 25.09
C ARG A 753 14.80 -27.18 24.99
N GLU A 754 15.40 -26.63 26.03
CA GLU A 754 15.86 -25.22 26.10
C GLU A 754 17.38 -25.17 26.00
N ASP A 755 17.91 -24.02 25.59
CA ASP A 755 19.35 -23.71 25.50
C ASP A 755 20.17 -24.77 24.74
N LEU A 756 19.62 -25.22 23.60
CA LEU A 756 20.24 -26.26 22.77
C LEU A 756 21.62 -25.81 22.27
N PRO A 757 22.62 -26.72 22.18
CA PRO A 757 23.95 -26.39 21.68
C PRO A 757 23.89 -25.74 20.27
N GLY A 758 24.60 -24.63 20.09
CA GLY A 758 24.62 -23.88 18.82
C GLY A 758 23.37 -23.02 18.56
N HIS A 759 22.43 -22.90 19.53
CA HIS A 759 21.29 -22.03 19.44
C HIS A 759 21.42 -20.86 20.41
N VAL A 760 21.19 -19.64 19.92
CA VAL A 760 21.07 -18.42 20.75
C VAL A 760 19.61 -18.03 20.99
N LYS A 761 18.70 -18.93 20.58
CA LYS A 761 17.24 -18.75 20.59
C LYS A 761 16.57 -19.90 21.29
N ASN A 762 15.39 -19.62 21.79
CA ASN A 762 14.53 -20.61 22.43
C ASN A 762 13.09 -20.49 21.92
N HIS A 763 12.30 -21.51 22.23
CA HIS A 763 10.88 -21.58 21.92
C HIS A 763 10.07 -21.90 23.19
N ILE A 764 8.90 -21.29 23.29
CA ILE A 764 7.95 -21.56 24.37
C ILE A 764 6.55 -21.77 23.80
N THR A 765 5.90 -22.84 24.29
CA THR A 765 4.46 -23.08 24.09
C THR A 765 3.79 -23.19 25.46
N VAL A 766 2.82 -22.33 25.73
CA VAL A 766 2.05 -22.36 26.99
C VAL A 766 0.57 -22.55 26.66
N VAL A 767 -0.05 -23.54 27.28
CA VAL A 767 -1.46 -23.94 27.04
C VAL A 767 -2.25 -23.70 28.31
N THR A 768 -3.26 -22.84 28.26
CA THR A 768 -4.03 -22.45 29.43
C THR A 768 -5.53 -22.54 29.20
N PRO A 769 -6.30 -23.13 30.12
CA PRO A 769 -7.76 -23.03 30.08
C PRO A 769 -8.20 -21.59 30.37
N LEU A 770 -9.25 -21.14 29.70
CA LEU A 770 -9.82 -19.80 29.85
C LEU A 770 -10.90 -19.78 30.93
N LYS A 771 -10.96 -18.66 31.65
CA LYS A 771 -12.03 -18.39 32.61
C LYS A 771 -13.37 -18.24 31.87
N PRO A 772 -14.46 -18.86 32.35
CA PRO A 772 -15.76 -18.83 31.66
C PRO A 772 -16.47 -17.48 31.77
N GLY A 773 -17.42 -17.26 30.86
CA GLY A 773 -18.37 -16.15 30.90
C GLY A 773 -18.07 -15.01 29.94
N LEU A 774 -19.13 -14.21 29.65
CA LEU A 774 -19.10 -13.15 28.64
C LEU A 774 -18.08 -12.04 28.97
N VAL A 775 -18.02 -11.63 30.26
CA VAL A 775 -17.08 -10.57 30.70
C VAL A 775 -15.64 -10.96 30.39
N ARG A 776 -15.26 -12.23 30.66
CA ARG A 776 -13.91 -12.73 30.40
C ARG A 776 -13.61 -12.88 28.90
N ARG A 777 -14.60 -13.27 28.12
CA ARG A 777 -14.44 -13.31 26.62
C ARG A 777 -14.25 -11.91 26.06
N LEU A 778 -15.02 -10.93 26.53
CA LEU A 778 -14.89 -9.53 26.08
C LEU A 778 -13.57 -8.92 26.55
N SER A 779 -13.16 -9.14 27.81
CA SER A 779 -11.88 -8.59 28.31
C SER A 779 -10.68 -9.18 27.57
N LEU A 780 -10.66 -10.47 27.26
CA LEU A 780 -9.62 -11.07 26.43
C LEU A 780 -9.59 -10.50 25.01
N ALA A 781 -10.76 -10.39 24.37
CA ALA A 781 -10.86 -9.83 23.01
C ALA A 781 -10.38 -8.36 22.97
N LEU A 782 -10.77 -7.55 23.97
CA LEU A 782 -10.30 -6.16 24.12
C LEU A 782 -8.80 -6.09 24.40
N ALA A 783 -8.27 -6.97 25.25
CA ALA A 783 -6.85 -7.03 25.56
C ALA A 783 -6.02 -7.36 24.30
N LEU A 784 -6.35 -8.44 23.59
CA LEU A 784 -5.64 -8.84 22.37
C LEU A 784 -5.74 -7.76 21.28
N TRP A 785 -6.94 -7.17 21.10
CA TRP A 785 -7.13 -6.08 20.15
C TRP A 785 -6.32 -4.83 20.56
N GLY A 786 -6.37 -4.42 21.82
CA GLY A 786 -5.67 -3.26 22.35
C GLY A 786 -4.16 -3.40 22.24
N ILE A 787 -3.59 -4.54 22.67
CA ILE A 787 -2.16 -4.84 22.53
C ILE A 787 -1.76 -4.81 21.07
N GLY A 788 -2.56 -5.42 20.18
CA GLY A 788 -2.31 -5.37 18.73
C GLY A 788 -2.27 -3.95 18.18
N LYS A 789 -3.15 -3.05 18.66
CA LYS A 789 -3.13 -1.63 18.27
C LYS A 789 -1.93 -0.87 18.84
N LEU A 790 -1.55 -1.13 20.10
CA LEU A 790 -0.35 -0.56 20.69
C LEU A 790 0.91 -0.96 19.92
N VAL A 791 1.06 -2.24 19.59
CA VAL A 791 2.17 -2.74 18.77
C VAL A 791 2.19 -2.10 17.37
N THR A 792 1.02 -1.98 16.73
CA THR A 792 0.93 -1.46 15.35
C THR A 792 1.18 0.04 15.27
N TYR A 793 0.70 0.83 16.24
CA TYR A 793 0.63 2.29 16.11
C TYR A 793 1.56 3.07 17.02
N PHE A 794 1.99 2.49 18.13
CA PHE A 794 2.76 3.19 19.17
C PHE A 794 4.17 2.64 19.36
N TYR A 795 4.36 1.33 19.21
CA TYR A 795 5.67 0.74 19.42
C TYR A 795 6.51 0.80 18.16
N ARG A 796 7.83 0.85 18.35
CA ARG A 796 8.79 0.72 17.26
C ARG A 796 8.56 -0.64 16.55
N PRO A 797 8.59 -0.68 15.22
CA PRO A 797 8.49 -1.94 14.48
C PRO A 797 9.47 -2.99 14.97
N GLY A 798 8.96 -4.20 15.24
CA GLY A 798 9.77 -5.30 15.75
C GLY A 798 10.15 -5.21 17.23
N PHE A 799 9.56 -4.27 17.99
CA PHE A 799 9.79 -4.14 19.43
C PHE A 799 8.46 -4.14 20.20
N VAL A 800 8.47 -4.75 21.38
CA VAL A 800 7.43 -4.56 22.38
C VAL A 800 8.01 -3.63 23.44
N LEU A 801 7.60 -2.37 23.47
CA LEU A 801 8.28 -1.33 24.23
C LEU A 801 9.78 -1.25 23.86
N SER A 802 10.68 -1.54 24.81
CA SER A 802 12.13 -1.62 24.57
C SER A 802 12.66 -3.04 24.35
N MET A 803 11.78 -4.05 24.35
CA MET A 803 12.16 -5.46 24.16
C MET A 803 12.34 -5.77 22.68
N GLY A 804 13.54 -6.10 22.28
CA GLY A 804 13.89 -6.49 20.91
C GLY A 804 14.26 -7.95 20.75
N THR A 805 14.13 -8.77 21.81
CA THR A 805 14.52 -10.18 21.86
C THR A 805 13.44 -11.12 21.29
N ILE A 806 12.22 -10.63 21.06
CA ILE A 806 11.12 -11.42 20.54
C ILE A 806 11.28 -11.52 19.03
N GLN A 807 11.38 -12.72 18.50
CA GLN A 807 11.43 -13.00 17.06
C GLN A 807 10.00 -13.09 16.47
N PHE A 808 9.21 -14.03 17.02
CA PHE A 808 7.80 -14.21 16.71
C PHE A 808 7.07 -14.57 17.99
N ALA A 809 5.90 -13.97 18.21
CA ALA A 809 5.05 -14.34 19.33
C ALA A 809 3.57 -14.30 18.94
N ARG A 810 2.77 -15.14 19.56
CA ARG A 810 1.33 -15.15 19.37
C ARG A 810 0.55 -15.54 20.60
N TRP A 811 -0.62 -14.93 20.76
CA TRP A 811 -1.69 -15.43 21.61
C TRP A 811 -2.82 -15.89 20.70
N VAL A 812 -3.31 -17.10 20.92
CA VAL A 812 -4.38 -17.68 20.13
C VAL A 812 -5.43 -18.27 21.05
N ARG A 813 -6.67 -17.82 20.91
CA ARG A 813 -7.82 -18.50 21.47
C ARG A 813 -8.27 -19.57 20.50
N LEU A 814 -8.18 -20.84 20.89
CA LEU A 814 -8.59 -21.94 20.03
C LEU A 814 -10.12 -21.94 19.83
N PRO A 815 -10.62 -21.90 18.59
CA PRO A 815 -12.05 -22.00 18.30
C PRO A 815 -12.62 -23.34 18.77
N GLY A 816 -13.83 -23.32 19.32
CA GLY A 816 -14.53 -24.52 19.78
C GLY A 816 -14.01 -25.08 21.12
N THR A 817 -12.96 -24.48 21.69
CA THR A 817 -12.37 -24.89 22.97
C THR A 817 -12.42 -23.77 23.99
N GLY A 818 -12.23 -24.12 25.26
CA GLY A 818 -12.04 -23.15 26.36
C GLY A 818 -10.57 -22.83 26.61
N THR A 819 -9.69 -22.89 25.59
CA THR A 819 -8.24 -22.83 25.75
C THR A 819 -7.63 -21.63 25.02
N MET A 820 -6.62 -21.02 25.62
CA MET A 820 -5.72 -20.05 25.02
C MET A 820 -4.30 -20.62 24.95
N ILE A 821 -3.64 -20.41 23.82
CA ILE A 821 -2.26 -20.77 23.57
C ILE A 821 -1.42 -19.51 23.47
N PHE A 822 -0.26 -19.53 24.11
CA PHE A 822 0.81 -18.58 23.86
C PHE A 822 2.02 -19.32 23.29
N GLN A 823 2.53 -18.85 22.15
CA GLN A 823 3.75 -19.38 21.53
C GLN A 823 4.70 -18.22 21.26
N SER A 824 5.99 -18.41 21.50
CA SER A 824 6.99 -17.42 21.19
C SER A 824 8.32 -18.07 20.82
N ASN A 825 8.98 -17.47 19.81
CA ASN A 825 10.37 -17.72 19.44
C ASN A 825 11.16 -16.47 19.84
N TYR A 826 12.17 -16.62 20.70
CA TYR A 826 12.85 -15.50 21.35
C TYR A 826 14.35 -15.76 21.50
N ASP A 827 15.12 -14.69 21.73
CA ASP A 827 16.57 -14.75 21.96
C ASP A 827 16.88 -14.88 23.46
N GLY A 828 17.92 -15.65 23.78
CA GLY A 828 18.45 -15.83 25.13
C GLY A 828 17.67 -16.85 25.96
N SER A 829 17.98 -16.94 27.25
CA SER A 829 17.39 -17.92 28.18
C SER A 829 15.94 -17.58 28.53
N TRP A 830 15.21 -18.60 28.98
CA TRP A 830 13.83 -18.46 29.43
C TRP A 830 13.70 -17.46 30.60
N GLU A 831 14.65 -17.49 31.55
CA GLU A 831 14.65 -16.59 32.71
C GLU A 831 14.78 -15.13 32.28
N SER A 832 15.71 -14.82 31.39
CA SER A 832 15.92 -13.48 30.87
C SER A 832 14.70 -12.98 30.09
N TYR A 833 14.09 -13.86 29.32
CA TYR A 833 12.89 -13.53 28.52
C TYR A 833 11.68 -13.19 29.40
N LEU A 834 11.42 -14.00 30.44
CA LEU A 834 10.31 -13.72 31.36
C LEU A 834 10.59 -12.48 32.22
N GLU A 835 11.85 -12.23 32.60
CA GLU A 835 12.23 -11.04 33.38
C GLU A 835 11.98 -9.75 32.58
N ASP A 836 12.23 -9.76 31.27
CA ASP A 836 11.90 -8.63 30.41
C ASP A 836 10.37 -8.35 30.38
N PHE A 837 9.52 -9.37 30.41
CA PHE A 837 8.08 -9.18 30.51
C PHE A 837 7.63 -8.62 31.85
N ILE A 838 8.22 -9.11 32.92
CA ILE A 838 7.91 -8.68 34.30
C ILE A 838 8.30 -7.21 34.49
N THR A 839 9.48 -6.82 34.01
CA THR A 839 10.02 -5.48 34.24
C THR A 839 9.48 -4.44 33.29
N ARG A 840 9.26 -4.80 32.03
CA ARG A 840 8.97 -3.84 30.94
C ARG A 840 7.56 -3.91 30.39
N ALA A 841 6.91 -5.08 30.40
CA ALA A 841 5.64 -5.31 29.70
C ALA A 841 4.54 -5.95 30.56
N HIS A 842 4.66 -5.90 31.90
CA HIS A 842 3.73 -6.57 32.83
C HIS A 842 2.26 -6.22 32.61
N ALA A 843 1.93 -4.96 32.25
CA ALA A 843 0.55 -4.54 32.06
C ALA A 843 -0.10 -5.26 30.86
N GLY A 844 0.62 -5.41 29.75
CA GLY A 844 0.17 -6.15 28.56
C GLY A 844 0.05 -7.66 28.85
N GLN A 845 1.02 -8.23 29.57
CA GLN A 845 1.00 -9.62 30.01
C GLN A 845 -0.20 -9.88 30.93
N THR A 846 -0.38 -9.05 31.94
CA THR A 846 -1.53 -9.16 32.86
C THR A 846 -2.85 -9.06 32.08
N ALA A 847 -2.97 -8.13 31.11
CA ALA A 847 -4.19 -7.97 30.31
C ALA A 847 -4.56 -9.24 29.54
N ALA A 848 -3.59 -9.90 28.93
CA ALA A 848 -3.82 -11.14 28.19
C ALA A 848 -4.06 -12.33 29.13
N TRP A 849 -3.13 -12.57 30.08
CA TRP A 849 -3.11 -13.77 30.91
C TRP A 849 -4.14 -13.75 32.05
N SER A 850 -4.63 -12.59 32.54
CA SER A 850 -5.64 -12.49 33.57
C SER A 850 -6.96 -13.20 33.26
N ASN A 851 -7.17 -13.49 31.94
CA ASN A 851 -8.33 -14.25 31.45
C ASN A 851 -8.11 -15.79 31.46
N ALA A 852 -6.90 -16.25 31.78
CA ALA A 852 -6.56 -17.65 31.93
C ALA A 852 -6.85 -18.13 33.36
N ALA A 853 -7.29 -19.38 33.50
CA ALA A 853 -7.62 -19.97 34.78
C ALA A 853 -6.35 -20.18 35.62
N GLY A 854 -6.42 -19.87 36.89
CA GLY A 854 -5.30 -20.01 37.83
C GLY A 854 -4.25 -18.90 37.77
N PHE A 855 -4.38 -17.92 36.91
CA PHE A 855 -3.42 -16.80 36.81
C PHE A 855 -3.38 -15.97 38.10
N PRO A 856 -2.20 -15.44 38.52
CA PRO A 856 -2.08 -14.58 39.68
C PRO A 856 -3.11 -13.44 39.73
N ARG A 857 -3.48 -12.99 40.94
CA ARG A 857 -4.50 -11.96 41.11
C ARG A 857 -4.18 -10.70 40.29
N SER A 858 -5.17 -10.23 39.53
CA SER A 858 -5.08 -9.00 38.75
C SER A 858 -6.05 -7.93 39.27
N ARG A 859 -5.77 -6.68 38.91
CA ARG A 859 -6.62 -5.53 39.22
C ARG A 859 -6.82 -4.65 38.00
N PHE A 860 -8.09 -4.40 37.66
CA PHE A 860 -8.47 -3.62 36.47
C PHE A 860 -7.80 -4.11 35.19
N LEU A 861 -7.61 -5.42 35.06
CA LEU A 861 -7.04 -6.13 33.94
C LEU A 861 -5.53 -5.90 33.69
N ILE A 862 -4.94 -4.83 34.16
CA ILE A 862 -3.56 -4.39 33.84
C ILE A 862 -2.61 -4.24 35.06
N PHE A 863 -3.13 -4.22 36.26
CA PHE A 863 -2.33 -4.07 37.47
C PHE A 863 -2.18 -5.40 38.21
N ASP A 864 -1.16 -5.48 39.02
CA ASP A 864 -0.80 -6.68 39.80
C ASP A 864 -0.47 -7.85 38.82
N GLY A 865 -0.90 -9.05 39.00
CA GLY A 865 -0.74 -10.19 38.09
C GLY A 865 0.72 -10.50 37.74
N ALA A 866 1.16 -10.13 36.54
CA ALA A 866 2.53 -10.37 36.09
C ALA A 866 3.60 -9.50 36.79
N GLN A 867 3.21 -8.53 37.63
CA GLN A 867 4.13 -7.80 38.50
C GLN A 867 4.64 -8.67 39.70
N ASP A 868 3.84 -9.66 40.14
CA ASP A 868 4.31 -10.71 41.02
C ASP A 868 5.14 -11.72 40.22
N GLY A 869 6.42 -11.38 39.99
CA GLY A 869 7.33 -12.10 39.12
C GLY A 869 7.47 -13.58 39.46
N ASP A 870 7.56 -13.94 40.74
CA ASP A 870 7.70 -15.33 41.16
C ASP A 870 6.44 -16.14 40.89
N SER A 871 5.27 -15.63 41.27
CA SER A 871 3.99 -16.28 40.96
C SER A 871 3.75 -16.40 39.49
N PHE A 872 4.14 -15.38 38.70
CA PHE A 872 4.00 -15.39 37.26
C PHE A 872 4.92 -16.43 36.58
N LYS A 873 6.21 -16.47 36.96
CA LYS A 873 7.17 -17.49 36.50
C LYS A 873 6.70 -18.91 36.82
N HIS A 874 6.27 -19.18 38.04
CA HIS A 874 5.72 -20.48 38.44
C HIS A 874 4.49 -20.86 37.62
N TYR A 875 3.57 -19.91 37.40
CA TYR A 875 2.39 -20.12 36.59
C TYR A 875 2.73 -20.48 35.14
N VAL A 876 3.62 -19.71 34.49
CA VAL A 876 4.03 -19.94 33.11
C VAL A 876 4.72 -21.31 32.99
N ARG A 877 5.67 -21.65 33.87
CA ARG A 877 6.35 -22.97 33.90
C ARG A 877 5.37 -24.13 34.09
N GLY A 878 4.40 -23.97 34.97
CA GLY A 878 3.39 -25.02 35.23
C GLY A 878 2.42 -25.26 34.04
N LYS A 879 2.26 -24.28 33.15
CA LYS A 879 1.40 -24.36 31.93
C LYS A 879 2.17 -24.51 30.66
N GLN A 880 3.50 -24.45 30.71
CA GLN A 880 4.38 -24.66 29.55
C GLN A 880 4.39 -26.14 29.18
N VAL A 881 4.36 -26.42 27.87
CA VAL A 881 4.42 -27.77 27.32
C VAL A 881 5.79 -27.98 26.67
N PRO A 882 6.50 -29.10 26.92
CA PRO A 882 7.74 -29.42 26.23
C PRO A 882 7.49 -29.51 24.72
N THR A 883 8.22 -28.77 23.93
CA THR A 883 8.09 -28.76 22.47
C THR A 883 8.79 -29.99 21.90
N ALA A 884 8.06 -30.90 21.28
CA ALA A 884 8.62 -32.15 20.75
C ALA A 884 9.55 -31.91 19.56
N PHE A 885 9.15 -31.01 18.66
CA PHE A 885 9.96 -30.62 17.51
C PHE A 885 9.99 -29.11 17.37
N TRP A 886 11.20 -28.57 17.16
CA TRP A 886 11.40 -27.14 16.91
C TRP A 886 12.49 -26.90 15.85
N TYR A 887 12.21 -26.01 14.92
CA TYR A 887 13.12 -25.56 13.87
C TYR A 887 13.27 -24.03 13.90
N SER A 888 14.50 -23.58 13.80
CA SER A 888 14.89 -22.20 13.54
C SER A 888 15.79 -22.16 12.29
N ARG A 889 15.48 -21.29 11.34
CA ARG A 889 16.28 -21.10 10.12
C ARG A 889 17.68 -20.53 10.44
N PHE A 890 17.76 -19.66 11.42
CA PHE A 890 19.00 -18.99 11.85
C PHE A 890 19.20 -19.19 13.36
N PRO A 891 19.56 -20.39 13.79
CA PRO A 891 19.65 -20.70 15.21
C PRO A 891 20.73 -19.89 15.95
N ASP A 892 21.76 -19.45 15.27
CA ASP A 892 22.95 -18.75 15.72
C ASP A 892 22.85 -17.20 15.65
N LEU A 893 21.76 -16.65 15.10
CA LEU A 893 21.58 -15.20 14.94
C LEU A 893 20.47 -14.66 15.85
N THR A 894 20.81 -13.76 16.77
CA THR A 894 19.81 -13.01 17.52
C THR A 894 19.07 -11.98 16.63
N ALA A 895 17.90 -11.53 17.05
CA ALA A 895 17.16 -10.47 16.37
C ALA A 895 17.98 -9.17 16.23
N ASP A 896 18.79 -8.85 17.25
CA ASP A 896 19.68 -7.68 17.22
C ASP A 896 20.81 -7.85 16.18
N GLN A 897 21.40 -9.05 16.09
CA GLN A 897 22.40 -9.34 15.06
C GLN A 897 21.80 -9.26 13.65
N ILE A 898 20.58 -9.78 13.46
CA ILE A 898 19.87 -9.67 12.16
C ILE A 898 19.60 -8.21 11.82
N ARG A 899 19.16 -7.38 12.76
CA ARG A 899 18.96 -5.93 12.55
C ARG A 899 20.29 -5.22 12.23
N ARG A 900 21.38 -5.56 12.92
CA ARG A 900 22.73 -5.01 12.64
C ARG A 900 23.21 -5.41 11.24
N ASN A 901 23.00 -6.64 10.83
CA ASN A 901 23.34 -7.10 9.48
C ASN A 901 22.57 -6.33 8.40
N ALA A 902 21.28 -6.05 8.64
CA ALA A 902 20.46 -5.20 7.77
C ALA A 902 21.00 -3.77 7.70
N LEU A 903 21.43 -3.18 8.83
CA LEU A 903 22.06 -1.86 8.85
C LEU A 903 23.41 -1.81 8.09
N ILE A 904 24.23 -2.85 8.24
CA ILE A 904 25.49 -2.97 7.49
C ILE A 904 25.20 -3.03 5.99
N HIS A 905 24.25 -3.88 5.60
CA HIS A 905 23.80 -3.99 4.21
C HIS A 905 23.35 -2.64 3.64
N ASP A 906 22.47 -1.93 4.36
CA ASP A 906 21.94 -0.64 3.92
C ASP A 906 23.01 0.45 3.88
N GLY A 907 23.93 0.45 4.82
CA GLY A 907 25.10 1.33 4.80
C GLY A 907 25.99 1.10 3.57
N LEU A 908 26.20 -0.16 3.19
CA LEU A 908 26.93 -0.53 1.99
C LEU A 908 26.17 -0.20 0.71
N ALA A 909 24.84 -0.28 0.71
CA ALA A 909 23.98 -0.02 -0.45
C ALA A 909 23.76 1.47 -0.74
N ARG A 910 23.76 2.31 0.30
CA ARG A 910 23.59 3.76 0.11
C ARG A 910 24.79 4.29 -0.64
N ALA A 911 24.54 4.98 -1.76
CA ALA A 911 25.55 5.84 -2.37
C ALA A 911 25.75 7.01 -1.40
N THR A 912 26.69 6.90 -0.48
CA THR A 912 27.13 8.08 0.24
C THR A 912 27.84 8.97 -0.77
N SER A 913 27.22 10.07 -1.17
CA SER A 913 27.96 11.27 -1.49
C SER A 913 28.93 11.51 -0.33
N ASP A 914 30.15 11.90 -0.62
CA ASP A 914 31.24 12.22 0.33
C ASP A 914 30.89 13.39 1.28
N SER A 915 29.76 13.35 1.96
CA SER A 915 29.36 14.34 2.97
C SER A 915 29.33 13.73 4.35
#